data_44fe22b84f6366130fd4b0733ea4d3d7
#
_entry.id   44fe22b84f6366130fd4b0733ea4d3d7
#
_cell.length_a   1.000
_cell.length_b   1.000
_cell.length_c   1.000
_cell.angle_alpha   90.00
_cell.angle_beta   90.00
_cell.angle_gamma   90.00
#
_symmetry.space_group_name_H-M   'P 1'
#
loop_
_entity.id
_entity.type
_entity.pdbx_description
1 polymer ?
#
loop_
_entity_poly.entity_id
_entity_poly.type
_entity_poly.pdbx_seq_one_letter_code
_entity_poly.pdbx_strand_id
1 'polypeptide(L)'
;MNRVFTYLVSITIAGFSFIYAQTDVTAPQTPQRVQAFGYEKNLEVEWDSNSEADLAGYKIYVWNGQQFNLFTNVNRSRSFYSLSMNLLGVGFYFKVSAYDSSGNESPLSDSVYAITHSMTDEEFLDMVQRSTFRYFWDWGDPTSGVARERWQPNEGDKTNTIGGGGFGVMAILVGIERGFITREQGAERMLKITDFLANKIEKFHGAFPHWFNGTTGKVVNFGIQNGGDIVESAFMIQGLLAARQYFNNPDTTEEQIRDLITQIWNNVDWNFYRNNSSSGLYWNWSPTMGFNFSDTFIFHGWNETLIAYILAVASPTHPVTVAPLTFYRNGWANFSQIDQLRQLYGHILYVGSSYGGPLFFTHYSFLGLDPRNKKDEFTNYFTHNRNQTLVNRAYCISNPKKYNGYGENSWGLTASYSIPGVDYRAHEPNNDNGTIAPTAALSSMPYTPNESIAALKNFYRTHGSSLWGDFGFRDAFNLTYSRNGVLGTWFSDGYLAIDQGPIIVMIENYRSQLLWNKFMANPEIQSALTAVGFLPDSTTDVNEVDNIDYSYKLRGNYPNPFNPSTAIRFELPQNRDVNIKIYNALGQKIRDLQADELPRGINEIIWNGENNYGAAMPSGIYIYQIESSGKLLSGKMILQK
;
A
#
# COMPACT_ATOMS: atom_id res chain seq x y z
N MET A 1 11.40 59.59 79.81
CA MET A 1 10.97 59.77 78.41
C MET A 1 10.90 58.43 77.80
N ASN A 2 9.74 57.80 77.89
CA ASN A 2 9.50 56.46 77.33
C ASN A 2 8.90 56.60 75.91
N ARG A 3 9.54 55.99 74.93
CA ARG A 3 8.93 55.78 73.61
C ARG A 3 8.50 54.31 73.48
N VAL A 4 7.19 54.09 73.34
CA VAL A 4 6.55 52.82 73.04
C VAL A 4 6.56 52.66 71.53
N PHE A 5 7.14 51.59 71.04
CA PHE A 5 7.03 51.15 69.59
C PHE A 5 5.89 50.15 69.47
N THR A 6 4.86 50.52 68.70
CA THR A 6 3.75 49.64 68.34
C THR A 6 4.10 48.94 67.03
N TYR A 7 4.22 47.62 67.06
CA TYR A 7 4.36 46.80 65.88
C TYR A 7 2.96 46.42 65.33
N LEU A 8 2.65 46.86 64.10
CA LEU A 8 1.51 46.37 63.34
C LEU A 8 1.92 45.06 62.65
N VAL A 9 1.29 43.96 63.02
CA VAL A 9 1.41 42.67 62.32
C VAL A 9 0.28 42.62 61.26
N SER A 10 0.66 42.74 59.99
CA SER A 10 -0.27 42.50 58.84
C SER A 10 -0.35 41.00 58.58
N ILE A 11 -1.47 40.38 58.89
CA ILE A 11 -1.76 38.99 58.52
C ILE A 11 -2.31 39.01 57.10
N THR A 12 -1.49 38.56 56.13
CA THR A 12 -1.93 38.32 54.77
C THR A 12 -2.59 36.95 54.72
N ILE A 13 -3.91 36.89 54.58
CA ILE A 13 -4.66 35.65 54.34
C ILE A 13 -4.47 35.32 52.86
N ALA A 14 -3.61 34.34 52.54
CA ALA A 14 -3.52 33.75 51.22
C ALA A 14 -4.77 32.90 50.99
N GLY A 15 -5.68 33.40 50.19
CA GLY A 15 -6.83 32.62 49.73
C GLY A 15 -6.38 31.49 48.79
N PHE A 16 -6.38 30.28 49.27
CA PHE A 16 -6.26 29.08 48.41
C PHE A 16 -7.58 28.91 47.65
N SER A 17 -7.62 29.31 46.38
CA SER A 17 -8.67 28.89 45.46
C SER A 17 -8.46 27.42 45.14
N PHE A 18 -9.24 26.55 45.74
CA PHE A 18 -9.35 25.17 45.28
C PHE A 18 -10.03 25.19 43.93
N ILE A 19 -9.25 25.03 42.84
CA ILE A 19 -9.80 24.68 41.55
C ILE A 19 -10.28 23.23 41.70
N TYR A 20 -11.57 23.04 41.87
CA TYR A 20 -12.19 21.74 41.68
C TYR A 20 -12.01 21.41 40.21
N ALA A 21 -11.10 20.49 39.92
CA ALA A 21 -11.07 19.88 38.58
C ALA A 21 -12.47 19.29 38.37
N GLN A 22 -13.18 19.82 37.40
CA GLN A 22 -14.47 19.29 37.01
C GLN A 22 -14.23 17.86 36.49
N THR A 23 -14.80 16.88 37.19
CA THR A 23 -14.65 15.47 36.77
C THR A 23 -15.28 15.33 35.39
N ASP A 24 -14.51 14.91 34.41
CA ASP A 24 -15.04 14.63 33.09
C ASP A 24 -16.03 13.45 33.19
N VAL A 25 -17.24 13.67 32.68
CA VAL A 25 -18.33 12.69 32.66
C VAL A 25 -18.83 12.42 31.25
N THR A 26 -18.14 12.96 30.25
CA THR A 26 -18.52 12.85 28.83
C THR A 26 -17.85 11.63 28.22
N ALA A 27 -18.63 10.61 27.87
CA ALA A 27 -18.09 9.45 27.19
C ALA A 27 -17.73 9.79 25.73
N PRO A 28 -16.71 9.11 25.15
CA PRO A 28 -16.42 9.21 23.71
C PRO A 28 -17.62 8.78 22.86
N GLN A 29 -17.58 9.10 21.57
CA GLN A 29 -18.57 8.59 20.61
C GLN A 29 -18.41 7.08 20.43
N THR A 30 -19.53 6.40 20.13
CA THR A 30 -19.51 4.99 19.76
C THR A 30 -18.67 4.78 18.50
N PRO A 31 -17.74 3.81 18.48
CA PRO A 31 -16.95 3.50 17.28
C PRO A 31 -17.83 3.27 16.05
N GLN A 32 -17.45 3.87 14.93
CA GLN A 32 -18.19 3.83 13.67
C GLN A 32 -17.60 2.80 12.71
N ARG A 33 -18.36 2.38 11.70
CA ARG A 33 -17.97 1.44 10.65
C ARG A 33 -17.34 0.16 11.18
N VAL A 34 -17.85 -0.34 12.31
CA VAL A 34 -17.36 -1.61 12.88
C VAL A 34 -17.63 -2.75 11.91
N GLN A 35 -16.59 -3.49 11.52
CA GLN A 35 -16.65 -4.64 10.62
C GLN A 35 -15.88 -5.81 11.20
N ALA A 36 -16.21 -7.04 10.80
CA ALA A 36 -15.48 -8.23 11.22
C ALA A 36 -15.19 -9.14 10.03
N PHE A 37 -13.98 -9.69 10.02
CA PHE A 37 -13.46 -10.54 8.95
C PHE A 37 -12.99 -11.88 9.53
N GLY A 38 -13.34 -12.96 8.83
CA GLY A 38 -12.83 -14.29 9.13
C GLY A 38 -11.76 -14.68 8.11
N TYR A 39 -10.64 -15.17 8.60
CA TYR A 39 -9.53 -15.66 7.78
C TYR A 39 -9.24 -17.13 8.15
N GLU A 40 -8.26 -17.78 7.50
CA GLU A 40 -7.94 -19.18 7.83
C GLU A 40 -7.40 -19.36 9.25
N LYS A 41 -6.69 -18.36 9.79
CA LYS A 41 -5.98 -18.47 11.07
C LYS A 41 -6.29 -17.37 12.08
N ASN A 42 -7.16 -16.45 11.74
CA ASN A 42 -7.58 -15.37 12.65
C ASN A 42 -8.96 -14.84 12.31
N LEU A 43 -9.60 -14.27 13.33
CA LEU A 43 -10.75 -13.40 13.20
C LEU A 43 -10.29 -11.98 13.49
N GLU A 44 -10.81 -11.02 12.76
CA GLU A 44 -10.43 -9.63 12.92
C GLU A 44 -11.66 -8.76 13.02
N VAL A 45 -11.64 -7.78 13.92
CA VAL A 45 -12.63 -6.72 14.01
C VAL A 45 -11.93 -5.39 13.88
N GLU A 46 -12.47 -4.49 13.05
CA GLU A 46 -11.93 -3.15 12.82
C GLU A 46 -13.03 -2.09 12.90
N TRP A 47 -12.63 -0.85 13.11
CA TRP A 47 -13.52 0.31 13.25
C TRP A 47 -12.79 1.60 12.84
N ASP A 48 -13.54 2.67 12.60
CA ASP A 48 -12.94 4.00 12.43
C ASP A 48 -12.42 4.52 13.77
N SER A 49 -11.20 5.05 13.75
CA SER A 49 -10.59 5.65 14.95
C SER A 49 -11.39 6.88 15.42
N ASN A 50 -11.66 6.93 16.69
CA ASN A 50 -12.24 8.09 17.35
C ASN A 50 -11.25 9.27 17.40
N SER A 51 -11.76 10.51 17.43
CA SER A 51 -10.96 11.75 17.35
C SER A 51 -10.85 12.52 18.68
N GLU A 52 -11.50 12.07 19.74
CA GLU A 52 -11.50 12.74 21.04
C GLU A 52 -10.09 12.80 21.64
N ALA A 53 -9.71 13.98 22.12
CA ALA A 53 -8.34 14.25 22.61
C ALA A 53 -7.97 13.42 23.85
N ASP A 54 -8.95 13.07 24.66
CA ASP A 54 -8.84 12.33 25.92
C ASP A 54 -9.14 10.83 25.76
N LEU A 55 -9.40 10.35 24.53
CA LEU A 55 -9.56 8.93 24.22
C LEU A 55 -8.40 8.11 24.81
N ALA A 56 -8.72 7.09 25.61
CA ALA A 56 -7.74 6.16 26.19
C ALA A 56 -7.62 4.87 25.36
N GLY A 57 -8.72 4.39 24.78
CA GLY A 57 -8.71 3.18 23.99
C GLY A 57 -10.10 2.63 23.68
N TYR A 58 -10.12 1.34 23.35
CA TYR A 58 -11.33 0.62 22.97
C TYR A 58 -11.46 -0.66 23.77
N LYS A 59 -12.70 -1.12 23.95
CA LYS A 59 -13.03 -2.40 24.58
C LYS A 59 -13.72 -3.31 23.59
N ILE A 60 -13.23 -4.52 23.47
CA ILE A 60 -13.79 -5.55 22.60
C ILE A 60 -14.66 -6.48 23.43
N TYR A 61 -15.89 -6.67 23.00
CA TYR A 61 -16.86 -7.56 23.63
C TYR A 61 -17.18 -8.73 22.71
N VAL A 62 -17.26 -9.91 23.28
CA VAL A 62 -17.57 -11.16 22.57
C VAL A 62 -18.83 -11.81 23.16
N TRP A 63 -19.69 -12.33 22.29
CA TRP A 63 -20.90 -13.04 22.66
C TRP A 63 -20.59 -14.44 23.22
N ASN A 64 -21.06 -14.75 24.42
CA ASN A 64 -20.83 -16.04 25.10
C ASN A 64 -22.01 -17.03 24.96
N GLY A 65 -23.03 -16.71 24.16
CA GLY A 65 -24.27 -17.47 24.02
C GLY A 65 -25.45 -16.90 24.82
N GLN A 66 -25.21 -15.96 25.76
CA GLN A 66 -26.24 -15.32 26.59
C GLN A 66 -26.12 -13.79 26.55
N GLN A 67 -24.90 -13.26 26.61
CA GLN A 67 -24.62 -11.80 26.61
C GLN A 67 -23.25 -11.50 26.03
N PHE A 68 -23.02 -10.22 25.70
CA PHE A 68 -21.70 -9.72 25.35
C PHE A 68 -20.87 -9.48 26.62
N ASN A 69 -19.70 -10.12 26.71
CA ASN A 69 -18.76 -9.92 27.80
C ASN A 69 -17.50 -9.24 27.30
N LEU A 70 -16.92 -8.36 28.14
CA LEU A 70 -15.62 -7.78 27.86
C LEU A 70 -14.58 -8.87 27.66
N PHE A 71 -13.94 -8.85 26.51
CA PHE A 71 -12.90 -9.80 26.14
C PHE A 71 -11.50 -9.22 26.34
N THR A 72 -11.26 -8.00 25.82
CA THR A 72 -9.97 -7.32 25.94
C THR A 72 -10.09 -5.82 25.74
N ASN A 73 -9.04 -5.09 26.15
CA ASN A 73 -8.87 -3.67 25.84
C ASN A 73 -7.83 -3.49 24.76
N VAL A 74 -8.03 -2.48 23.89
CA VAL A 74 -7.15 -2.10 22.79
C VAL A 74 -6.72 -0.65 22.99
N ASN A 75 -5.44 -0.35 22.78
CA ASN A 75 -4.91 1.00 22.89
C ASN A 75 -5.51 1.91 21.81
N ARG A 76 -5.67 3.22 22.12
CA ARG A 76 -6.21 4.24 21.20
C ARG A 76 -5.47 4.37 19.86
N SER A 77 -4.23 3.92 19.78
CA SER A 77 -3.44 3.93 18.54
C SER A 77 -3.79 2.79 17.57
N ARG A 78 -4.73 1.92 17.93
CA ARG A 78 -5.19 0.79 17.10
C ARG A 78 -6.67 0.93 16.82
N SER A 79 -7.04 0.75 15.57
CA SER A 79 -8.43 0.70 15.09
C SER A 79 -8.87 -0.72 14.71
N PHE A 80 -8.19 -1.72 15.22
CA PHE A 80 -8.50 -3.14 14.98
C PHE A 80 -8.05 -4.04 16.13
N TYR A 81 -8.65 -5.23 16.16
CA TYR A 81 -8.23 -6.35 17.01
C TYR A 81 -8.23 -7.65 16.21
N SER A 82 -7.14 -8.40 16.27
CA SER A 82 -7.01 -9.70 15.62
C SER A 82 -6.93 -10.83 16.66
N LEU A 83 -7.83 -11.80 16.54
CA LEU A 83 -7.90 -12.98 17.39
C LEU A 83 -7.37 -14.19 16.62
N SER A 84 -6.21 -14.73 17.03
CA SER A 84 -5.63 -15.92 16.41
C SER A 84 -6.49 -17.16 16.67
N MET A 85 -6.69 -17.96 15.64
CA MET A 85 -7.48 -19.17 15.64
C MET A 85 -6.68 -20.34 15.04
N ASN A 86 -6.91 -21.56 15.54
CA ASN A 86 -6.23 -22.76 15.04
C ASN A 86 -7.16 -23.72 14.29
N LEU A 87 -8.45 -23.41 14.22
CA LEU A 87 -9.48 -24.26 13.62
C LEU A 87 -10.33 -23.44 12.65
N LEU A 88 -10.74 -24.07 11.56
CA LEU A 88 -11.75 -23.55 10.65
C LEU A 88 -13.16 -23.80 11.19
N GLY A 89 -14.11 -22.95 10.78
CA GLY A 89 -15.51 -23.05 11.18
C GLY A 89 -15.81 -22.53 12.58
N VAL A 90 -14.86 -21.81 13.21
CA VAL A 90 -15.07 -21.18 14.53
C VAL A 90 -15.38 -19.71 14.33
N GLY A 91 -16.49 -19.23 14.88
CA GLY A 91 -16.94 -17.87 14.69
C GLY A 91 -17.44 -17.22 15.98
N PHE A 92 -17.34 -15.89 16.02
CA PHE A 92 -17.78 -15.07 17.14
C PHE A 92 -18.52 -13.82 16.68
N TYR A 93 -19.45 -13.35 17.52
CA TYR A 93 -20.02 -12.02 17.43
C TYR A 93 -19.21 -11.07 18.29
N PHE A 94 -18.92 -9.90 17.72
CA PHE A 94 -18.15 -8.83 18.36
C PHE A 94 -18.98 -7.55 18.48
N LYS A 95 -18.69 -6.77 19.53
CA LYS A 95 -19.07 -5.36 19.68
C LYS A 95 -17.88 -4.59 20.19
N VAL A 96 -17.82 -3.29 19.90
CA VAL A 96 -16.74 -2.39 20.31
C VAL A 96 -17.33 -1.17 21.01
N SER A 97 -16.66 -0.72 22.08
CA SER A 97 -16.87 0.60 22.67
C SER A 97 -15.57 1.37 22.75
N ALA A 98 -15.66 2.70 22.83
CA ALA A 98 -14.54 3.59 23.14
C ALA A 98 -14.60 4.01 24.61
N TYR A 99 -13.44 4.27 25.22
CA TYR A 99 -13.36 4.81 26.58
C TYR A 99 -12.27 5.88 26.70
N ASP A 100 -12.50 6.86 27.55
CA ASP A 100 -11.59 7.98 27.79
C ASP A 100 -10.63 7.73 28.98
N SER A 101 -9.77 8.71 29.24
CA SER A 101 -8.82 8.68 30.36
C SER A 101 -9.48 8.86 31.74
N SER A 102 -10.73 9.30 31.79
CA SER A 102 -11.54 9.43 33.00
C SER A 102 -12.32 8.16 33.33
N GLY A 103 -12.34 7.20 32.38
CA GLY A 103 -13.03 5.91 32.51
C GLY A 103 -14.48 5.93 32.00
N ASN A 104 -14.95 7.04 31.40
CA ASN A 104 -16.26 7.06 30.77
C ASN A 104 -16.23 6.20 29.49
N GLU A 105 -17.26 5.38 29.29
CA GLU A 105 -17.37 4.42 28.18
C GLU A 105 -18.58 4.76 27.31
N SER A 106 -18.36 4.71 26.00
CA SER A 106 -19.42 4.89 25.00
C SER A 106 -20.44 3.74 25.05
N PRO A 107 -21.63 3.92 24.46
CA PRO A 107 -22.47 2.77 24.08
C PRO A 107 -21.69 1.77 23.24
N LEU A 108 -22.13 0.50 23.26
CA LEU A 108 -21.59 -0.53 22.39
C LEU A 108 -22.03 -0.31 20.95
N SER A 109 -21.15 -0.62 20.01
CA SER A 109 -21.46 -0.65 18.57
C SER A 109 -22.56 -1.66 18.24
N ASP A 110 -23.03 -1.66 16.99
CA ASP A 110 -23.77 -2.77 16.43
C ASP A 110 -22.91 -4.06 16.46
N SER A 111 -23.62 -5.21 16.47
CA SER A 111 -22.97 -6.51 16.48
C SER A 111 -22.50 -6.91 15.10
N VAL A 112 -21.25 -7.34 14.99
CA VAL A 112 -20.67 -7.90 13.77
C VAL A 112 -20.22 -9.35 14.00
N TYR A 113 -20.20 -10.18 12.95
CA TYR A 113 -19.87 -11.61 13.04
C TYR A 113 -18.76 -11.98 12.07
N ALA A 114 -17.81 -12.76 12.54
CA ALA A 114 -16.79 -13.36 11.70
C ALA A 114 -16.63 -14.85 12.04
N ILE A 115 -16.27 -15.66 11.03
CA ILE A 115 -16.03 -17.10 11.13
C ILE A 115 -14.78 -17.46 10.32
N THR A 116 -13.90 -18.28 10.91
CA THR A 116 -12.72 -18.80 10.19
C THR A 116 -13.15 -19.77 9.08
N HIS A 117 -12.56 -19.62 7.90
CA HIS A 117 -12.87 -20.45 6.73
C HIS A 117 -11.67 -20.59 5.79
N SER A 118 -11.72 -21.53 4.86
CA SER A 118 -10.73 -21.63 3.79
C SER A 118 -10.88 -20.44 2.84
N MET A 119 -9.78 -19.74 2.59
CA MET A 119 -9.77 -18.50 1.81
C MET A 119 -9.52 -18.75 0.33
N THR A 120 -10.20 -18.00 -0.51
CA THR A 120 -9.90 -17.83 -1.94
C THR A 120 -8.66 -16.94 -2.13
N ASP A 121 -8.14 -16.89 -3.36
CA ASP A 121 -7.01 -16.03 -3.70
C ASP A 121 -7.34 -14.54 -3.48
N GLU A 122 -8.55 -14.12 -3.87
CA GLU A 122 -9.02 -12.74 -3.67
C GLU A 122 -9.10 -12.37 -2.18
N GLU A 123 -9.57 -13.26 -1.33
CA GLU A 123 -9.60 -13.02 0.12
C GLU A 123 -8.19 -12.92 0.71
N PHE A 124 -7.23 -13.69 0.20
CA PHE A 124 -5.83 -13.54 0.58
C PHE A 124 -5.27 -12.17 0.15
N LEU A 125 -5.54 -11.75 -1.08
CA LEU A 125 -5.09 -10.45 -1.57
C LEU A 125 -5.73 -9.30 -0.78
N ASP A 126 -7.03 -9.37 -0.49
CA ASP A 126 -7.74 -8.37 0.31
C ASP A 126 -7.19 -8.29 1.74
N MET A 127 -6.99 -9.43 2.40
CA MET A 127 -6.41 -9.52 3.73
C MET A 127 -5.02 -8.85 3.78
N VAL A 128 -4.15 -9.15 2.81
CA VAL A 128 -2.81 -8.56 2.75
C VAL A 128 -2.88 -7.06 2.52
N GLN A 129 -3.68 -6.60 1.54
CA GLN A 129 -3.82 -5.17 1.27
C GLN A 129 -4.39 -4.40 2.46
N ARG A 130 -5.43 -4.93 3.12
CA ARG A 130 -6.06 -4.35 4.31
C ARG A 130 -5.06 -4.20 5.47
N SER A 131 -4.33 -5.26 5.77
CA SER A 131 -3.35 -5.23 6.86
C SER A 131 -2.16 -4.32 6.53
N THR A 132 -1.65 -4.34 5.30
CA THR A 132 -0.57 -3.46 4.85
C THR A 132 -1.01 -1.99 4.82
N PHE A 133 -2.27 -1.71 4.44
CA PHE A 133 -2.83 -0.37 4.45
C PHE A 133 -2.74 0.30 5.83
N ARG A 134 -2.95 -0.46 6.92
CA ARG A 134 -2.86 0.06 8.30
C ARG A 134 -1.49 0.64 8.64
N TYR A 135 -0.41 0.13 8.04
CA TYR A 135 0.91 0.72 8.22
C TYR A 135 0.93 2.19 7.79
N PHE A 136 0.31 2.53 6.68
CA PHE A 136 0.26 3.89 6.15
C PHE A 136 -0.83 4.74 6.80
N TRP A 137 -1.93 4.13 7.18
CA TRP A 137 -3.09 4.83 7.72
C TRP A 137 -3.03 5.04 9.23
N ASP A 138 -2.85 3.97 9.99
CA ASP A 138 -2.87 4.00 11.47
C ASP A 138 -1.51 4.40 12.06
N TRP A 139 -0.41 3.94 11.47
CA TRP A 139 0.94 4.25 11.91
C TRP A 139 1.54 5.49 11.26
N GLY A 140 0.91 6.06 10.24
CA GLY A 140 1.30 7.34 9.63
C GLY A 140 1.47 8.45 10.68
N ASP A 141 2.32 9.43 10.38
CA ASP A 141 2.56 10.54 11.31
C ASP A 141 1.29 11.39 11.51
N PRO A 142 0.85 11.66 12.74
CA PRO A 142 -0.41 12.35 12.99
C PRO A 142 -0.40 13.83 12.58
N THR A 143 0.77 14.47 12.47
CA THR A 143 0.90 15.87 12.09
C THR A 143 1.03 16.04 10.58
N SER A 144 1.98 15.35 9.96
CA SER A 144 2.21 15.43 8.51
C SER A 144 1.27 14.55 7.69
N GLY A 145 0.77 13.47 8.26
CA GLY A 145 0.04 12.43 7.54
C GLY A 145 0.92 11.49 6.72
N VAL A 146 2.21 11.80 6.55
CA VAL A 146 3.16 11.02 5.75
C VAL A 146 3.58 9.74 6.50
N ALA A 147 3.97 8.71 5.77
CA ALA A 147 4.44 7.47 6.34
C ALA A 147 5.69 7.67 7.20
N ARG A 148 5.76 6.96 8.32
CA ARG A 148 7.00 6.79 9.08
C ARG A 148 7.91 5.81 8.36
N GLU A 149 9.21 5.94 8.56
CA GLU A 149 10.23 5.09 7.95
C GLU A 149 10.04 3.62 8.31
N ARG A 150 9.82 3.38 9.62
CA ARG A 150 9.73 2.02 10.18
C ARG A 150 8.79 1.90 11.35
N TRP A 151 8.44 0.67 11.64
CA TRP A 151 7.84 0.27 12.90
C TRP A 151 8.64 -0.91 13.48
N GLN A 152 9.04 -0.80 14.74
CA GLN A 152 9.61 -1.90 15.52
C GLN A 152 9.05 -1.86 16.95
N PRO A 153 8.96 -3.00 17.66
CA PRO A 153 8.57 -3.03 19.06
C PRO A 153 9.53 -2.18 19.90
N ASN A 154 8.97 -1.32 20.75
CA ASN A 154 9.71 -0.46 21.67
C ASN A 154 10.58 0.62 21.02
N GLU A 155 10.49 0.85 19.73
CA GLU A 155 11.17 1.95 19.07
C GLU A 155 10.35 3.24 19.22
N GLY A 156 10.99 4.27 19.77
CA GLY A 156 10.41 5.62 19.89
C GLY A 156 10.69 6.49 18.67
N ASP A 157 11.24 5.94 17.60
CA ASP A 157 11.61 6.67 16.40
C ASP A 157 10.36 7.21 15.68
N LYS A 158 10.38 8.53 15.42
CA LYS A 158 9.34 9.27 14.70
C LYS A 158 9.83 9.80 13.36
N THR A 159 10.86 9.22 12.83
CA THR A 159 11.42 9.58 11.53
C THR A 159 10.42 9.24 10.43
N ASN A 160 10.14 10.22 9.59
CA ASN A 160 9.34 10.04 8.39
C ASN A 160 10.26 9.89 7.17
N THR A 161 9.78 9.16 6.17
CA THR A 161 10.52 8.89 4.94
C THR A 161 9.81 9.50 3.73
N ILE A 162 10.59 9.92 2.74
CA ILE A 162 10.01 10.52 1.52
C ILE A 162 9.62 9.45 0.51
N GLY A 163 10.49 8.52 0.17
CA GLY A 163 10.17 7.48 -0.83
C GLY A 163 9.06 6.56 -0.38
N GLY A 164 9.21 5.97 0.82
CA GLY A 164 8.13 5.18 1.43
C GLY A 164 6.86 6.00 1.67
N GLY A 165 6.98 7.31 1.89
CA GLY A 165 5.86 8.26 1.95
C GLY A 165 5.12 8.39 0.62
N GLY A 166 5.83 8.43 -0.51
CA GLY A 166 5.26 8.42 -1.86
C GLY A 166 4.48 7.13 -2.16
N PHE A 167 4.99 6.00 -1.68
CA PHE A 167 4.28 4.72 -1.74
C PHE A 167 3.05 4.72 -0.83
N GLY A 168 3.13 5.37 0.33
CA GLY A 168 2.00 5.60 1.25
C GLY A 168 0.89 6.46 0.63
N VAL A 169 1.24 7.47 -0.17
CA VAL A 169 0.27 8.23 -0.97
C VAL A 169 -0.51 7.30 -1.91
N MET A 170 0.19 6.39 -2.62
CA MET A 170 -0.46 5.39 -3.46
C MET A 170 -1.31 4.41 -2.65
N ALA A 171 -0.85 4.00 -1.45
CA ALA A 171 -1.60 3.12 -0.56
C ALA A 171 -2.93 3.74 -0.10
N ILE A 172 -3.00 5.07 0.10
CA ILE A 172 -4.25 5.77 0.41
C ILE A 172 -5.25 5.62 -0.75
N LEU A 173 -4.80 5.74 -2.01
CA LEU A 173 -5.67 5.54 -3.17
C LEU A 173 -6.23 4.11 -3.20
N VAL A 174 -5.39 3.12 -2.91
CA VAL A 174 -5.83 1.72 -2.77
C VAL A 174 -6.85 1.57 -1.65
N GLY A 175 -6.63 2.20 -0.49
CA GLY A 175 -7.55 2.16 0.64
C GLY A 175 -8.94 2.69 0.31
N ILE A 176 -9.03 3.76 -0.49
CA ILE A 176 -10.31 4.30 -0.99
C ILE A 176 -10.95 3.32 -1.98
N GLU A 177 -10.20 2.84 -2.96
CA GLU A 177 -10.71 1.94 -4.01
C GLU A 177 -11.22 0.62 -3.46
N ARG A 178 -10.58 0.10 -2.42
CA ARG A 178 -10.96 -1.13 -1.72
C ARG A 178 -12.01 -0.92 -0.62
N GLY A 179 -12.40 0.32 -0.34
CA GLY A 179 -13.39 0.64 0.68
C GLY A 179 -12.89 0.45 2.12
N PHE A 180 -11.57 0.43 2.34
CA PHE A 180 -10.98 0.41 3.69
C PHE A 180 -11.28 1.74 4.40
N ILE A 181 -11.24 2.83 3.65
CA ILE A 181 -11.63 4.19 4.07
C ILE A 181 -12.60 4.80 3.05
N THR A 182 -13.32 5.86 3.44
CA THR A 182 -14.12 6.62 2.50
C THR A 182 -13.26 7.55 1.65
N ARG A 183 -13.81 8.03 0.53
CA ARG A 183 -13.11 9.01 -0.32
C ARG A 183 -12.86 10.31 0.43
N GLU A 184 -13.80 10.75 1.26
CA GLU A 184 -13.68 11.95 2.09
C GLU A 184 -12.53 11.82 3.09
N GLN A 185 -12.45 10.71 3.83
CA GLN A 185 -11.34 10.42 4.75
C GLN A 185 -9.99 10.43 4.03
N GLY A 186 -9.94 9.81 2.85
CA GLY A 186 -8.74 9.79 2.01
C GLY A 186 -8.35 11.18 1.50
N ALA A 187 -9.33 12.00 1.08
CA ALA A 187 -9.10 13.37 0.62
C ALA A 187 -8.59 14.27 1.76
N GLU A 188 -9.18 14.19 2.95
CA GLU A 188 -8.71 14.93 4.13
C GLU A 188 -7.25 14.57 4.50
N ARG A 189 -6.90 13.28 4.48
CA ARG A 189 -5.52 12.83 4.73
C ARG A 189 -4.59 13.32 3.63
N MET A 190 -5.00 13.25 2.37
CA MET A 190 -4.20 13.70 1.22
C MET A 190 -3.97 15.21 1.26
N LEU A 191 -5.00 16.01 1.60
CA LEU A 191 -4.86 17.45 1.76
C LEU A 191 -3.83 17.79 2.86
N LYS A 192 -3.89 17.09 4.02
CA LYS A 192 -2.91 17.23 5.09
C LYS A 192 -1.48 16.94 4.61
N ILE A 193 -1.28 15.83 3.87
CA ILE A 193 0.02 15.44 3.33
C ILE A 193 0.53 16.49 2.35
N THR A 194 -0.28 16.90 1.40
CA THR A 194 0.12 17.84 0.35
C THR A 194 0.39 19.24 0.88
N ASP A 195 -0.40 19.71 1.84
CA ASP A 195 -0.14 20.99 2.53
C ASP A 195 1.17 20.94 3.30
N PHE A 196 1.43 19.88 4.05
CA PHE A 196 2.70 19.71 4.78
C PHE A 196 3.90 19.69 3.83
N LEU A 197 3.82 18.92 2.75
CA LEU A 197 4.89 18.84 1.74
C LEU A 197 5.09 20.14 0.98
N ALA A 198 4.02 20.89 0.70
CA ALA A 198 4.13 22.18 0.00
C ALA A 198 4.72 23.26 0.89
N ASN A 199 4.27 23.37 2.15
CA ASN A 199 4.42 24.58 2.94
C ASN A 199 5.32 24.41 4.18
N LYS A 200 5.57 23.20 4.69
CA LYS A 200 6.23 23.00 5.98
C LYS A 200 7.57 22.26 5.93
N ILE A 201 7.70 21.26 5.08
CA ILE A 201 8.92 20.46 4.99
C ILE A 201 10.09 21.27 4.40
N GLU A 202 11.30 21.05 4.91
CA GLU A 202 12.52 21.58 4.28
C GLU A 202 12.72 20.99 2.89
N LYS A 203 13.08 21.84 1.94
CA LYS A 203 13.36 21.46 0.56
C LYS A 203 14.69 22.04 0.12
N PHE A 204 15.39 21.32 -0.75
CA PHE A 204 16.71 21.64 -1.24
C PHE A 204 16.66 21.69 -2.78
N HIS A 205 16.58 22.88 -3.36
CA HIS A 205 16.30 23.06 -4.78
C HIS A 205 15.03 22.30 -5.22
N GLY A 206 14.00 22.34 -4.37
CA GLY A 206 12.74 21.67 -4.58
C GLY A 206 12.69 20.18 -4.24
N ALA A 207 13.83 19.49 -4.16
CA ALA A 207 13.88 18.11 -3.70
C ALA A 207 13.72 18.01 -2.18
N PHE A 208 13.12 16.92 -1.75
CA PHE A 208 12.92 16.58 -0.34
C PHE A 208 14.16 15.88 0.25
N PRO A 209 14.35 15.93 1.58
CA PRO A 209 15.37 15.10 2.24
C PRO A 209 15.00 13.62 2.21
N HIS A 210 15.95 12.72 2.41
CA HIS A 210 15.68 11.29 2.57
C HIS A 210 14.72 11.04 3.75
N TRP A 211 15.09 11.58 4.93
CA TRP A 211 14.32 11.51 6.16
C TRP A 211 14.02 12.90 6.71
N PHE A 212 12.90 13.01 7.41
CA PHE A 212 12.48 14.25 8.07
C PHE A 212 11.69 13.99 9.34
N ASN A 213 11.60 15.01 10.20
CA ASN A 213 10.74 15.00 11.36
C ASN A 213 9.31 15.40 10.99
N GLY A 214 8.35 14.50 11.12
CA GLY A 214 6.95 14.68 10.70
C GLY A 214 6.22 15.83 11.43
N THR A 215 6.69 16.25 12.60
CA THR A 215 6.09 17.36 13.34
C THR A 215 6.65 18.71 12.87
N THR A 216 7.96 18.82 12.67
CA THR A 216 8.64 20.08 12.39
C THR A 216 8.94 20.32 10.92
N GLY A 217 8.95 19.30 10.09
CA GLY A 217 9.38 19.35 8.69
C GLY A 217 10.90 19.42 8.50
N LYS A 218 11.68 19.38 9.58
CA LYS A 218 13.13 19.49 9.54
C LYS A 218 13.78 18.20 9.04
N VAL A 219 14.87 18.33 8.27
CA VAL A 219 15.67 17.18 7.85
C VAL A 219 16.15 16.37 9.04
N VAL A 220 16.08 15.05 8.93
CA VAL A 220 16.75 14.07 9.78
C VAL A 220 17.84 13.44 8.95
N ASN A 221 19.07 13.45 9.43
CA ASN A 221 20.22 12.99 8.66
C ASN A 221 20.13 11.47 8.38
N PHE A 222 20.35 11.10 7.13
CA PHE A 222 20.60 9.71 6.73
C PHE A 222 22.12 9.52 6.59
N GLY A 223 22.77 9.01 7.61
CA GLY A 223 24.23 9.02 7.68
C GLY A 223 24.78 10.45 7.62
N ILE A 224 25.61 10.75 6.62
CA ILE A 224 26.15 12.10 6.36
C ILE A 224 25.25 12.97 5.46
N GLN A 225 24.18 12.39 4.91
CA GLN A 225 23.25 13.09 4.03
C GLN A 225 22.33 13.99 4.88
N ASN A 226 22.39 15.28 4.64
CA ASN A 226 21.66 16.30 5.41
C ASN A 226 20.93 17.30 4.52
N GLY A 227 20.63 16.92 3.29
CA GLY A 227 20.03 17.78 2.27
C GLY A 227 19.04 17.04 1.38
N GLY A 228 18.99 17.42 0.10
CA GLY A 228 18.03 16.88 -0.84
C GLY A 228 18.44 15.52 -1.39
N ASP A 229 17.48 14.60 -1.48
CA ASP A 229 17.56 13.30 -2.13
C ASP A 229 16.60 13.29 -3.33
N ILE A 230 17.15 13.28 -4.56
CA ILE A 230 16.33 13.38 -5.77
C ILE A 230 15.64 12.06 -6.12
N VAL A 231 16.18 10.93 -5.68
CA VAL A 231 15.59 9.59 -5.92
C VAL A 231 14.40 9.37 -5.01
N GLU A 232 14.54 9.64 -3.71
CA GLU A 232 13.41 9.62 -2.77
C GLU A 232 12.30 10.61 -3.19
N SER A 233 12.73 11.81 -3.65
CA SER A 233 11.81 12.81 -4.21
C SER A 233 11.08 12.28 -5.45
N ALA A 234 11.74 11.51 -6.31
CA ALA A 234 11.10 10.91 -7.49
C ALA A 234 10.00 9.91 -7.08
N PHE A 235 10.21 9.10 -6.04
CA PHE A 235 9.20 8.18 -5.53
C PHE A 235 8.00 8.93 -4.93
N MET A 236 8.23 10.03 -4.19
CA MET A 236 7.16 10.89 -3.70
C MET A 236 6.37 11.52 -4.85
N ILE A 237 7.04 12.11 -5.83
CA ILE A 237 6.41 12.73 -7.00
C ILE A 237 5.61 11.71 -7.81
N GLN A 238 6.11 10.48 -7.95
CA GLN A 238 5.38 9.40 -8.61
C GLN A 238 4.02 9.15 -7.91
N GLY A 239 4.00 9.07 -6.59
CA GLY A 239 2.78 8.91 -5.81
C GLY A 239 1.83 10.11 -5.94
N LEU A 240 2.37 11.32 -5.81
CA LEU A 240 1.60 12.56 -5.92
C LEU A 240 0.96 12.73 -7.30
N LEU A 241 1.68 12.42 -8.39
CA LEU A 241 1.14 12.49 -9.75
C LEU A 241 0.01 11.48 -9.99
N ALA A 242 0.07 10.28 -9.39
CA ALA A 242 -1.04 9.34 -9.39
C ALA A 242 -2.24 9.90 -8.62
N ALA A 243 -2.00 10.50 -7.44
CA ALA A 243 -3.04 11.12 -6.62
C ALA A 243 -3.69 12.33 -7.32
N ARG A 244 -2.94 13.15 -8.06
CA ARG A 244 -3.46 14.28 -8.84
C ARG A 244 -4.52 13.85 -9.85
N GLN A 245 -4.33 12.69 -10.47
CA GLN A 245 -5.29 12.11 -11.42
C GLN A 245 -6.41 11.31 -10.76
N TYR A 246 -6.24 10.91 -9.51
CA TYR A 246 -7.26 10.19 -8.76
C TYR A 246 -8.29 11.15 -8.16
N PHE A 247 -7.86 12.19 -7.46
CA PHE A 247 -8.71 13.20 -6.86
C PHE A 247 -9.14 14.22 -7.92
N ASN A 248 -10.20 13.90 -8.65
CA ASN A 248 -10.65 14.65 -9.83
C ASN A 248 -12.09 15.19 -9.71
N ASN A 249 -12.71 15.11 -8.52
CA ASN A 249 -14.01 15.71 -8.28
C ASN A 249 -13.91 17.26 -8.30
N PRO A 250 -14.98 17.95 -8.71
CA PRO A 250 -15.02 19.41 -8.77
C PRO A 250 -15.38 20.05 -7.41
N ASP A 251 -14.87 19.49 -6.31
CA ASP A 251 -15.01 20.06 -4.97
C ASP A 251 -13.72 20.75 -4.52
N THR A 252 -13.86 21.67 -3.56
CA THR A 252 -12.77 22.53 -3.10
C THR A 252 -11.61 21.75 -2.51
N THR A 253 -11.85 20.63 -1.81
CA THR A 253 -10.82 19.83 -1.16
C THR A 253 -9.95 19.14 -2.20
N GLU A 254 -10.57 18.48 -3.18
CA GLU A 254 -9.84 17.80 -4.24
C GLU A 254 -9.16 18.79 -5.20
N GLU A 255 -9.73 19.97 -5.43
CA GLU A 255 -9.10 21.05 -6.18
C GLU A 255 -7.81 21.52 -5.47
N GLN A 256 -7.86 21.79 -4.17
CA GLN A 256 -6.68 22.16 -3.38
C GLN A 256 -5.59 21.07 -3.40
N ILE A 257 -5.97 19.79 -3.33
CA ILE A 257 -5.02 18.68 -3.45
C ILE A 257 -4.29 18.75 -4.80
N ARG A 258 -5.01 18.92 -5.91
CA ARG A 258 -4.42 19.00 -7.25
C ARG A 258 -3.49 20.20 -7.39
N ASP A 259 -3.87 21.34 -6.85
CA ASP A 259 -3.08 22.58 -6.90
C ASP A 259 -1.77 22.46 -6.11
N LEU A 260 -1.85 21.93 -4.88
CA LEU A 260 -0.68 21.68 -4.04
C LEU A 260 0.27 20.65 -4.67
N ILE A 261 -0.25 19.57 -5.23
CA ILE A 261 0.57 18.59 -5.97
C ILE A 261 1.26 19.25 -7.16
N THR A 262 0.54 20.05 -7.93
CA THR A 262 1.08 20.77 -9.07
C THR A 262 2.16 21.78 -8.64
N GLN A 263 1.95 22.49 -7.53
CA GLN A 263 2.96 23.37 -6.95
C GLN A 263 4.23 22.59 -6.53
N ILE A 264 4.07 21.46 -5.82
CA ILE A 264 5.20 20.62 -5.42
C ILE A 264 5.98 20.13 -6.65
N TRP A 265 5.27 19.57 -7.62
CA TRP A 265 5.84 19.05 -8.86
C TRP A 265 6.63 20.12 -9.63
N ASN A 266 6.06 21.32 -9.78
CA ASN A 266 6.69 22.44 -10.49
C ASN A 266 7.94 22.98 -9.79
N ASN A 267 8.10 22.76 -8.49
CA ASN A 267 9.21 23.33 -7.72
C ASN A 267 10.46 22.44 -7.66
N VAL A 268 10.39 21.18 -8.10
CA VAL A 268 11.57 20.30 -8.11
C VAL A 268 12.50 20.69 -9.25
N ASP A 269 13.70 21.17 -8.93
CA ASP A 269 14.71 21.55 -9.92
C ASP A 269 15.58 20.35 -10.31
N TRP A 270 15.08 19.56 -11.23
CA TRP A 270 15.79 18.39 -11.77
C TRP A 270 17.11 18.77 -12.46
N ASN A 271 17.14 19.93 -13.15
CA ASN A 271 18.35 20.37 -13.83
C ASN A 271 19.46 20.78 -12.86
N PHE A 272 19.12 21.26 -11.66
CA PHE A 272 20.10 21.51 -10.60
C PHE A 272 20.83 20.21 -10.21
N TYR A 273 20.10 19.11 -10.01
CA TYR A 273 20.67 17.82 -9.63
C TYR A 273 21.51 17.16 -10.73
N ARG A 274 21.47 17.68 -11.93
CA ARG A 274 22.41 17.32 -13.01
C ARG A 274 23.80 17.91 -12.78
N ASN A 275 23.94 19.00 -12.04
CA ASN A 275 25.20 19.71 -11.75
C ASN A 275 26.03 19.96 -13.01
N ASN A 276 25.39 20.43 -14.11
CA ASN A 276 25.98 20.60 -15.43
C ASN A 276 26.58 19.34 -16.08
N SER A 277 26.39 18.15 -15.48
CA SER A 277 26.79 16.87 -16.05
C SER A 277 25.99 16.57 -17.31
N SER A 278 26.63 16.04 -18.34
CA SER A 278 25.96 15.45 -19.50
C SER A 278 25.55 13.99 -19.29
N SER A 279 26.00 13.37 -18.19
CA SER A 279 25.94 11.93 -17.97
C SER A 279 24.91 11.47 -16.94
N GLY A 280 24.08 12.38 -16.36
CA GLY A 280 23.00 11.96 -15.47
C GLY A 280 22.75 12.87 -14.29
N LEU A 281 22.04 12.35 -13.29
CA LEU A 281 21.65 13.04 -12.07
C LEU A 281 22.52 12.56 -10.91
N TYR A 282 22.90 13.48 -10.02
CA TYR A 282 23.47 13.16 -8.72
C TYR A 282 22.36 12.76 -7.77
N TRP A 283 22.61 11.72 -6.96
CA TRP A 283 21.62 11.18 -6.02
C TRP A 283 21.22 12.19 -4.95
N ASN A 284 22.23 12.82 -4.33
CA ASN A 284 22.04 13.71 -3.20
C ASN A 284 22.76 15.05 -3.39
N TRP A 285 22.27 16.06 -2.70
CA TRP A 285 22.93 17.34 -2.51
C TRP A 285 22.89 17.76 -1.05
N SER A 286 24.00 18.29 -0.54
CA SER A 286 24.13 18.74 0.85
C SER A 286 24.29 20.26 0.90
N PRO A 287 23.56 20.97 1.79
CA PRO A 287 23.73 22.41 1.97
C PRO A 287 25.12 22.81 2.49
N THR A 288 25.84 21.88 3.11
CA THR A 288 27.19 22.11 3.68
C THR A 288 28.32 21.61 2.79
N MET A 289 28.09 20.59 1.96
CA MET A 289 29.11 19.91 1.14
C MET A 289 28.86 20.01 -0.37
N GLY A 290 27.70 20.54 -0.79
CA GLY A 290 27.31 20.56 -2.19
C GLY A 290 27.15 19.15 -2.76
N PHE A 291 27.81 18.88 -3.89
CA PHE A 291 27.93 17.57 -4.52
C PHE A 291 29.27 16.87 -4.20
N ASN A 292 30.03 17.32 -3.19
CA ASN A 292 31.39 16.86 -2.90
C ASN A 292 31.43 16.06 -1.57
N PHE A 293 30.75 14.92 -1.51
CA PHE A 293 30.83 14.01 -0.38
C PHE A 293 30.73 12.53 -0.84
N SER A 294 31.13 11.60 0.01
CA SER A 294 31.31 10.20 -0.36
C SER A 294 30.05 9.49 -0.82
N ASP A 295 28.89 9.90 -0.28
CA ASP A 295 27.62 9.22 -0.51
C ASP A 295 26.83 9.81 -1.71
N THR A 296 27.37 10.88 -2.36
CA THR A 296 26.77 11.38 -3.58
C THR A 296 27.51 10.87 -4.81
N PHE A 297 26.75 10.41 -5.78
CA PHE A 297 27.25 9.91 -7.06
C PHE A 297 26.21 10.10 -8.16
N ILE A 298 26.66 10.08 -9.41
CA ILE A 298 25.74 10.03 -10.54
C ILE A 298 25.20 8.61 -10.63
N PHE A 299 23.88 8.45 -10.45
CA PHE A 299 23.26 7.15 -10.59
C PHE A 299 22.94 6.83 -12.05
N HIS A 300 23.19 5.61 -12.45
CA HIS A 300 22.93 5.09 -13.78
C HIS A 300 22.83 3.57 -13.76
N GLY A 301 22.36 2.99 -14.86
CA GLY A 301 22.23 1.55 -15.00
C GLY A 301 20.92 1.00 -14.47
N TRP A 302 20.78 -0.32 -14.58
CA TRP A 302 19.62 -1.04 -14.10
C TRP A 302 19.56 -1.05 -12.57
N ASN A 303 18.63 -0.27 -12.05
CA ASN A 303 18.29 -0.15 -10.63
C ASN A 303 16.89 0.50 -10.47
N GLU A 304 16.54 0.94 -9.29
CA GLU A 304 15.25 1.53 -8.94
C GLU A 304 15.00 2.93 -9.52
N THR A 305 16.00 3.59 -10.14
CA THR A 305 15.97 5.04 -10.39
C THR A 305 15.46 5.45 -11.78
N LEU A 306 14.97 4.51 -12.60
CA LEU A 306 14.40 4.84 -13.93
C LEU A 306 13.38 5.97 -13.87
N ILE A 307 12.51 5.94 -12.85
CA ILE A 307 11.46 6.95 -12.68
C ILE A 307 12.04 8.37 -12.52
N ALA A 308 13.19 8.54 -11.87
CA ALA A 308 13.83 9.84 -11.71
C ALA A 308 14.25 10.43 -13.06
N TYR A 309 14.77 9.60 -13.98
CA TYR A 309 15.12 10.04 -15.34
C TYR A 309 13.89 10.45 -16.15
N ILE A 310 12.79 9.71 -16.02
CA ILE A 310 11.53 10.05 -16.70
C ILE A 310 10.98 11.37 -16.17
N LEU A 311 10.93 11.54 -14.83
CA LEU A 311 10.44 12.76 -14.20
C LEU A 311 11.32 13.98 -14.51
N ALA A 312 12.64 13.81 -14.58
CA ALA A 312 13.57 14.87 -14.92
C ALA A 312 13.36 15.43 -16.35
N VAL A 313 12.89 14.58 -17.27
CA VAL A 313 12.49 15.00 -18.63
C VAL A 313 11.06 15.54 -18.64
N ALA A 314 10.17 14.97 -17.82
CA ALA A 314 8.76 15.34 -17.77
C ALA A 314 8.48 16.68 -17.09
N SER A 315 9.41 17.21 -16.28
CA SER A 315 9.19 18.43 -15.49
C SER A 315 8.74 19.60 -16.37
N PRO A 316 7.61 20.26 -16.04
CA PRO A 316 7.10 21.35 -16.87
C PRO A 316 7.86 22.66 -16.70
N THR A 317 8.59 22.83 -15.59
CA THR A 317 9.22 24.10 -15.20
C THR A 317 10.75 24.04 -15.14
N HIS A 318 11.30 22.92 -14.65
CA HIS A 318 12.73 22.72 -14.44
C HIS A 318 13.23 21.40 -15.05
N PRO A 319 12.89 21.10 -16.32
CA PRO A 319 13.38 19.90 -16.96
C PRO A 319 14.90 19.99 -17.17
N VAL A 320 15.53 18.84 -17.37
CA VAL A 320 16.93 18.82 -17.79
C VAL A 320 17.11 19.54 -19.11
N THR A 321 18.18 20.35 -19.24
CA THR A 321 18.45 21.19 -20.40
C THR A 321 19.19 20.48 -21.54
N VAL A 322 19.58 19.20 -21.32
CA VAL A 322 20.17 18.35 -22.37
C VAL A 322 19.04 17.68 -23.15
N ALA A 323 19.28 17.39 -24.43
CA ALA A 323 18.31 16.70 -25.26
C ALA A 323 17.86 15.36 -24.57
N PRO A 324 16.55 15.11 -24.42
CA PRO A 324 16.03 14.02 -23.61
C PRO A 324 16.64 12.64 -23.90
N LEU A 325 16.71 12.25 -25.16
CA LEU A 325 17.27 10.96 -25.56
C LEU A 325 18.79 10.87 -25.27
N THR A 326 19.52 11.97 -25.45
CA THR A 326 20.95 12.04 -25.11
C THR A 326 21.16 11.93 -23.60
N PHE A 327 20.34 12.63 -22.82
CA PHE A 327 20.35 12.55 -21.35
C PHE A 327 20.04 11.13 -20.87
N TYR A 328 19.03 10.48 -21.43
CA TYR A 328 18.65 9.13 -21.10
C TYR A 328 19.76 8.11 -21.43
N ARG A 329 20.37 8.21 -22.63
CA ARG A 329 21.45 7.31 -23.06
C ARG A 329 22.74 7.50 -22.27
N ASN A 330 23.11 8.75 -21.97
CA ASN A 330 24.33 9.06 -21.23
C ASN A 330 24.18 8.86 -19.72
N GLY A 331 22.95 8.94 -19.19
CA GLY A 331 22.59 8.73 -17.80
C GLY A 331 22.13 7.30 -17.54
N TRP A 332 20.81 7.07 -17.59
CA TRP A 332 20.21 5.78 -17.28
C TRP A 332 20.86 4.61 -18.02
N ALA A 333 21.02 4.71 -19.32
CA ALA A 333 21.52 3.63 -20.15
C ALA A 333 23.07 3.52 -20.20
N ASN A 334 23.79 4.38 -19.49
CA ASN A 334 25.26 4.39 -19.49
C ASN A 334 25.84 3.37 -18.49
N PHE A 335 25.80 2.08 -18.82
CA PHE A 335 26.46 1.03 -18.06
C PHE A 335 26.88 -0.14 -18.94
N SER A 336 27.96 -0.82 -18.52
CA SER A 336 28.66 -1.82 -19.35
C SER A 336 27.86 -3.09 -19.67
N GLN A 337 26.72 -3.31 -19.04
CA GLN A 337 25.91 -4.54 -19.14
C GLN A 337 24.56 -4.31 -19.82
N ILE A 338 24.34 -3.16 -20.45
CA ILE A 338 23.06 -2.83 -21.04
C ILE A 338 22.67 -3.74 -22.22
N ASP A 339 23.67 -4.14 -23.02
CA ASP A 339 23.46 -4.96 -24.22
C ASP A 339 23.87 -6.42 -24.04
N GLN A 340 24.10 -6.87 -22.82
CA GLN A 340 24.54 -8.21 -22.54
C GLN A 340 23.37 -9.13 -22.19
N LEU A 341 22.78 -9.76 -23.20
CA LEU A 341 21.79 -10.81 -22.98
C LEU A 341 22.39 -11.96 -22.15
N ARG A 342 21.73 -12.30 -21.07
CA ARG A 342 22.13 -13.43 -20.22
C ARG A 342 20.97 -14.39 -20.06
N GLN A 343 21.25 -15.66 -20.29
CA GLN A 343 20.28 -16.72 -20.05
C GLN A 343 20.58 -17.42 -18.73
N LEU A 344 19.67 -17.35 -17.79
CA LEU A 344 19.77 -17.96 -16.47
C LEU A 344 18.51 -18.75 -16.17
N TYR A 345 18.65 -20.01 -15.78
CA TYR A 345 17.53 -20.89 -15.46
C TYR A 345 16.43 -20.93 -16.54
N GLY A 346 16.80 -20.77 -17.83
CA GLY A 346 15.86 -20.72 -18.94
C GLY A 346 15.25 -19.34 -19.25
N HIS A 347 15.53 -18.33 -18.46
CA HIS A 347 15.02 -16.95 -18.63
C HIS A 347 16.10 -16.01 -19.13
N ILE A 348 15.73 -15.04 -19.98
CA ILE A 348 16.65 -14.06 -20.56
C ILE A 348 16.56 -12.75 -19.78
N LEU A 349 17.69 -12.28 -19.26
CA LEU A 349 17.83 -10.92 -18.74
C LEU A 349 18.44 -10.03 -19.82
N TYR A 350 17.77 -8.92 -20.10
CA TYR A 350 18.15 -7.99 -21.16
C TYR A 350 19.07 -6.88 -20.67
N VAL A 351 18.93 -6.47 -19.42
CA VAL A 351 19.70 -5.40 -18.80
C VAL A 351 20.13 -5.81 -17.38
N GLY A 352 21.06 -5.07 -16.76
CA GLY A 352 21.48 -5.25 -15.36
C GLY A 352 22.67 -6.18 -15.15
N SER A 353 23.05 -6.40 -13.90
CA SER A 353 24.18 -7.27 -13.47
C SER A 353 23.84 -8.77 -13.59
N SER A 354 24.75 -9.65 -13.21
CA SER A 354 24.72 -11.09 -13.48
C SER A 354 23.39 -11.81 -13.21
N TYR A 355 22.67 -11.51 -12.13
CA TYR A 355 21.33 -12.06 -11.83
C TYR A 355 20.22 -11.00 -11.89
N GLY A 356 20.51 -9.79 -12.39
CA GLY A 356 19.56 -8.68 -12.47
C GLY A 356 19.54 -7.76 -11.23
N GLY A 357 20.13 -8.18 -10.11
CA GLY A 357 20.12 -7.47 -8.84
C GLY A 357 18.94 -7.86 -7.93
N PRO A 358 18.75 -7.16 -6.81
CA PRO A 358 17.63 -7.36 -5.90
C PRO A 358 16.29 -6.99 -6.57
N LEU A 359 15.19 -7.63 -6.14
CA LEU A 359 13.90 -7.49 -6.85
C LEU A 359 13.26 -6.12 -6.72
N PHE A 360 13.61 -5.29 -5.75
CA PHE A 360 13.04 -3.93 -5.68
C PHE A 360 13.38 -3.08 -6.94
N PHE A 361 14.44 -3.42 -7.69
CA PHE A 361 14.72 -2.82 -9.00
C PHE A 361 13.57 -2.99 -10.00
N THR A 362 12.85 -4.10 -9.90
CA THR A 362 11.68 -4.37 -10.76
C THR A 362 10.39 -3.76 -10.23
N HIS A 363 10.41 -3.14 -9.05
CA HIS A 363 9.20 -2.65 -8.39
C HIS A 363 9.13 -1.13 -8.31
N TYR A 364 10.10 -0.44 -7.70
CA TYR A 364 9.93 0.95 -7.23
C TYR A 364 9.63 1.94 -8.36
N SER A 365 10.38 1.92 -9.47
CA SER A 365 10.05 2.75 -10.64
C SER A 365 8.71 2.38 -11.26
N PHE A 366 8.29 1.12 -11.14
CA PHE A 366 7.11 0.58 -11.81
C PHE A 366 5.85 0.54 -10.92
N LEU A 367 5.85 1.19 -9.78
CA LEU A 367 4.64 1.34 -8.97
C LEU A 367 3.60 2.21 -9.69
N GLY A 368 4.04 3.29 -10.35
CA GLY A 368 3.19 4.14 -11.18
C GLY A 368 3.49 4.01 -12.68
N LEU A 369 4.76 3.87 -13.07
CA LEU A 369 5.14 3.69 -14.46
C LEU A 369 4.73 2.30 -14.97
N ASP A 370 3.71 2.24 -15.81
CA ASP A 370 3.24 0.98 -16.41
C ASP A 370 4.27 0.43 -17.42
N PRO A 371 4.88 -0.73 -17.17
CA PRO A 371 5.89 -1.29 -18.09
C PRO A 371 5.29 -2.03 -19.28
N ARG A 372 3.97 -2.23 -19.35
CA ARG A 372 3.32 -3.07 -20.37
C ARG A 372 3.23 -2.36 -21.72
N ASN A 373 3.25 -3.14 -22.79
CA ASN A 373 2.99 -2.71 -24.17
C ASN A 373 3.93 -1.58 -24.64
N LYS A 374 5.12 -1.50 -24.09
CA LYS A 374 6.13 -0.53 -24.46
C LYS A 374 7.55 -1.04 -24.22
N LYS A 375 8.48 -0.53 -25.01
CA LYS A 375 9.91 -0.79 -24.87
C LYS A 375 10.69 0.47 -25.20
N ASP A 376 11.90 0.57 -24.65
CA ASP A 376 12.93 1.44 -25.18
C ASP A 376 13.85 0.71 -26.20
N GLU A 377 15.00 1.28 -26.52
CA GLU A 377 15.94 0.62 -27.43
C GLU A 377 16.63 -0.61 -26.80
N PHE A 378 16.55 -0.81 -25.48
CA PHE A 378 17.28 -1.85 -24.77
C PHE A 378 16.39 -3.02 -24.37
N THR A 379 15.16 -2.76 -23.94
CA THR A 379 14.27 -3.84 -23.45
C THR A 379 12.79 -3.44 -23.39
N ASN A 380 11.95 -4.47 -23.37
CA ASN A 380 10.60 -4.40 -22.82
C ASN A 380 10.69 -4.65 -21.33
N TYR A 381 10.38 -3.63 -20.51
CA TYR A 381 10.55 -3.71 -19.05
C TYR A 381 9.57 -4.67 -18.38
N PHE A 382 8.39 -4.90 -18.93
CA PHE A 382 7.49 -5.92 -18.37
C PHE A 382 8.09 -7.33 -18.50
N THR A 383 8.57 -7.67 -19.70
CA THR A 383 9.24 -8.94 -19.96
C THR A 383 10.51 -9.10 -19.13
N HIS A 384 11.30 -8.04 -19.01
CA HIS A 384 12.52 -8.05 -18.22
C HIS A 384 12.23 -8.27 -16.72
N ASN A 385 11.28 -7.52 -16.13
CA ASN A 385 10.89 -7.61 -14.74
C ASN A 385 10.36 -9.01 -14.39
N ARG A 386 9.50 -9.56 -15.27
CA ARG A 386 9.01 -10.94 -15.16
C ARG A 386 10.16 -11.95 -15.14
N ASN A 387 11.07 -11.84 -16.09
CA ASN A 387 12.19 -12.76 -16.21
C ASN A 387 13.16 -12.66 -15.01
N GLN A 388 13.44 -11.46 -14.52
CA GLN A 388 14.28 -11.26 -13.33
C GLN A 388 13.60 -11.87 -12.08
N THR A 389 12.29 -11.71 -11.93
CA THR A 389 11.52 -12.35 -10.86
C THR A 389 11.63 -13.88 -10.94
N LEU A 390 11.48 -14.47 -12.14
CA LEU A 390 11.60 -15.91 -12.34
C LEU A 390 13.03 -16.41 -12.12
N VAL A 391 14.04 -15.66 -12.48
CA VAL A 391 15.47 -15.96 -12.17
C VAL A 391 15.70 -15.98 -10.65
N ASN A 392 15.19 -14.99 -9.92
CA ASN A 392 15.30 -14.93 -8.46
C ASN A 392 14.61 -16.13 -7.80
N ARG A 393 13.40 -16.48 -8.23
CA ARG A 393 12.69 -17.67 -7.77
C ARG A 393 13.46 -18.97 -8.11
N ALA A 394 13.92 -19.11 -9.34
CA ALA A 394 14.66 -20.31 -9.79
C ALA A 394 15.99 -20.48 -9.02
N TYR A 395 16.66 -19.39 -8.67
CA TYR A 395 17.81 -19.43 -7.77
C TYR A 395 17.44 -20.01 -6.40
N CYS A 396 16.34 -19.57 -5.80
CA CYS A 396 15.87 -20.12 -4.53
C CYS A 396 15.47 -21.60 -4.65
N ILE A 397 14.86 -22.03 -5.76
CA ILE A 397 14.55 -23.45 -6.01
C ILE A 397 15.83 -24.27 -6.14
N SER A 398 16.81 -23.81 -6.92
CA SER A 398 18.09 -24.50 -7.10
C SER A 398 18.91 -24.53 -5.83
N ASN A 399 18.74 -23.53 -4.98
CA ASN A 399 19.32 -23.40 -3.65
C ASN A 399 20.81 -23.80 -3.57
N PRO A 400 21.71 -23.16 -4.32
CA PRO A 400 23.09 -23.60 -4.45
C PRO A 400 23.87 -23.49 -3.13
N LYS A 401 23.40 -22.65 -2.21
CA LYS A 401 24.02 -22.46 -0.87
C LYS A 401 23.35 -23.33 0.21
N LYS A 402 22.33 -24.12 -0.13
CA LYS A 402 21.62 -25.07 0.76
C LYS A 402 20.98 -24.41 1.97
N TYR A 403 20.38 -23.24 1.82
CA TYR A 403 19.64 -22.57 2.88
C TYR A 403 18.31 -23.29 3.17
N ASN A 404 17.99 -23.47 4.45
CA ASN A 404 16.68 -23.99 4.84
C ASN A 404 15.56 -23.02 4.45
N GLY A 405 14.43 -23.57 4.03
CA GLY A 405 13.24 -22.78 3.70
C GLY A 405 13.22 -22.21 2.28
N TYR A 406 14.28 -22.32 1.50
CA TYR A 406 14.27 -21.96 0.09
C TYR A 406 13.54 -23.03 -0.74
N GLY A 407 12.73 -22.62 -1.69
CA GLY A 407 11.99 -23.56 -2.54
C GLY A 407 10.98 -22.88 -3.45
N GLU A 408 10.16 -23.70 -4.09
CA GLU A 408 9.22 -23.30 -5.13
C GLU A 408 8.22 -22.21 -4.67
N ASN A 409 7.73 -22.30 -3.43
CA ASN A 409 6.78 -21.38 -2.82
C ASN A 409 7.40 -20.56 -1.66
N SER A 410 8.73 -20.56 -1.55
CA SER A 410 9.45 -19.80 -0.53
C SER A 410 10.70 -19.18 -1.15
N TRP A 411 10.56 -17.97 -1.65
CA TRP A 411 11.55 -17.23 -2.43
C TRP A 411 11.33 -15.73 -2.27
N GLY A 412 12.32 -14.94 -2.67
CA GLY A 412 12.24 -13.51 -2.71
C GLY A 412 13.46 -12.84 -2.07
N LEU A 413 14.43 -12.48 -2.90
CA LEU A 413 15.64 -11.77 -2.49
C LEU A 413 15.51 -10.31 -2.91
N THR A 414 15.52 -9.41 -1.93
CA THR A 414 15.48 -7.97 -2.11
C THR A 414 16.12 -7.27 -0.92
N ALA A 415 16.20 -5.94 -0.95
CA ALA A 415 16.58 -5.16 0.22
C ALA A 415 15.57 -5.36 1.34
N SER A 416 16.03 -5.60 2.56
CA SER A 416 15.20 -5.85 3.74
C SER A 416 16.02 -5.83 5.02
N TYR A 417 15.38 -5.89 6.17
CA TYR A 417 16.06 -6.31 7.39
C TYR A 417 16.75 -7.67 7.18
N SER A 418 17.83 -7.89 7.91
CA SER A 418 18.60 -9.10 7.85
C SER A 418 18.88 -9.65 9.25
N ILE A 419 19.55 -10.79 9.29
CA ILE A 419 19.92 -11.46 10.55
C ILE A 419 20.69 -10.52 11.48
N PRO A 420 20.58 -10.69 12.81
CA PRO A 420 21.29 -9.88 13.78
C PRO A 420 22.78 -9.76 13.52
N GLY A 421 23.29 -8.53 13.53
CA GLY A 421 24.67 -8.18 13.21
C GLY A 421 24.93 -7.88 11.72
N VAL A 422 23.90 -8.02 10.88
CA VAL A 422 23.90 -7.54 9.48
C VAL A 422 22.92 -6.37 9.33
N ASP A 423 21.84 -6.38 10.11
CA ASP A 423 20.77 -5.39 10.26
C ASP A 423 19.95 -5.14 9.00
N TYR A 424 20.49 -4.52 7.97
CA TYR A 424 19.83 -4.27 6.68
C TYR A 424 20.76 -4.67 5.52
N ARG A 425 20.19 -5.27 4.47
CA ARG A 425 20.98 -5.71 3.31
C ARG A 425 20.12 -5.77 2.04
N ALA A 426 20.70 -5.36 0.92
CA ALA A 426 20.16 -5.64 -0.40
C ALA A 426 20.50 -7.09 -0.80
N HIS A 427 19.59 -8.02 -0.50
CA HIS A 427 19.76 -9.43 -0.83
C HIS A 427 19.52 -9.68 -2.32
N GLU A 428 20.41 -10.40 -2.94
CA GLU A 428 20.34 -10.91 -4.30
C GLU A 428 21.16 -12.22 -4.39
N PRO A 429 21.12 -13.00 -5.47
CA PRO A 429 21.89 -14.25 -5.56
C PRO A 429 23.38 -14.12 -5.24
N ASN A 430 24.02 -13.00 -5.63
CA ASN A 430 25.43 -12.75 -5.31
C ASN A 430 25.65 -12.27 -3.86
N ASN A 431 24.64 -11.71 -3.23
CA ASN A 431 24.69 -11.14 -1.88
C ASN A 431 23.67 -11.80 -0.95
N ASP A 432 23.62 -13.13 -0.98
CA ASP A 432 22.62 -13.93 -0.28
C ASP A 432 23.20 -14.57 0.99
N ASN A 433 22.44 -14.49 2.08
CA ASN A 433 22.76 -15.09 3.39
C ASN A 433 21.63 -15.99 3.93
N GLY A 434 20.65 -16.36 3.09
CA GLY A 434 19.52 -17.20 3.48
C GLY A 434 18.29 -16.43 3.94
N THR A 435 18.26 -15.10 3.79
CA THR A 435 17.13 -14.25 4.16
C THR A 435 16.15 -14.10 2.99
N ILE A 436 14.86 -14.32 3.26
CA ILE A 436 13.73 -14.10 2.35
C ILE A 436 12.92 -12.90 2.87
N ALA A 437 12.56 -12.00 1.96
CA ALA A 437 11.66 -10.89 2.23
C ALA A 437 10.32 -11.10 1.48
N PRO A 438 9.18 -11.17 2.19
CA PRO A 438 7.86 -11.33 1.56
C PRO A 438 7.57 -10.29 0.48
N THR A 439 8.01 -9.03 0.68
CA THR A 439 7.83 -7.95 -0.30
C THR A 439 8.34 -8.33 -1.69
N ALA A 440 9.45 -9.03 -1.80
CA ALA A 440 10.03 -9.45 -3.08
C ALA A 440 9.07 -10.29 -3.92
N ALA A 441 8.44 -11.29 -3.29
CA ALA A 441 7.50 -12.18 -3.97
C ALA A 441 6.13 -11.50 -4.19
N LEU A 442 5.61 -10.78 -3.20
CA LEU A 442 4.27 -10.20 -3.25
C LEU A 442 4.21 -8.98 -4.19
N SER A 443 5.25 -8.16 -4.22
CA SER A 443 5.35 -7.02 -5.13
C SER A 443 5.59 -7.42 -6.58
N SER A 444 5.96 -8.68 -6.82
CA SER A 444 6.07 -9.26 -8.16
C SER A 444 4.72 -9.76 -8.72
N MET A 445 3.62 -9.55 -8.01
CA MET A 445 2.28 -10.04 -8.35
C MET A 445 1.87 -9.76 -9.81
N PRO A 446 2.08 -8.57 -10.40
CA PRO A 446 1.70 -8.33 -11.80
C PRO A 446 2.54 -9.10 -12.81
N TYR A 447 3.76 -9.51 -12.43
CA TYR A 447 4.70 -10.19 -13.32
C TYR A 447 4.58 -11.71 -13.24
N THR A 448 4.32 -12.25 -12.05
CA THR A 448 4.30 -13.70 -11.76
C THR A 448 3.17 -14.03 -10.78
N PRO A 449 1.88 -13.83 -11.18
CA PRO A 449 0.76 -13.92 -10.26
C PRO A 449 0.62 -15.31 -9.61
N ASN A 450 0.79 -16.39 -10.36
CA ASN A 450 0.66 -17.74 -9.82
C ASN A 450 1.73 -18.05 -8.77
N GLU A 451 2.97 -17.74 -9.08
CA GLU A 451 4.13 -17.94 -8.19
C GLU A 451 4.04 -17.04 -6.95
N SER A 452 3.62 -15.80 -7.12
CA SER A 452 3.46 -14.81 -6.04
C SER A 452 2.31 -15.18 -5.09
N ILE A 453 1.16 -15.62 -5.61
CA ILE A 453 0.02 -16.11 -4.80
C ILE A 453 0.41 -17.40 -4.05
N ALA A 454 1.14 -18.32 -4.70
CA ALA A 454 1.61 -19.53 -4.05
C ALA A 454 2.59 -19.22 -2.90
N ALA A 455 3.50 -18.25 -3.09
CA ALA A 455 4.41 -17.78 -2.06
C ALA A 455 3.65 -17.10 -0.90
N LEU A 456 2.69 -16.21 -1.19
CA LEU A 456 1.82 -15.56 -0.21
C LEU A 456 1.14 -16.59 0.71
N LYS A 457 0.47 -17.58 0.11
CA LYS A 457 -0.23 -18.64 0.86
C LYS A 457 0.74 -19.47 1.70
N ASN A 458 1.91 -19.80 1.16
CA ASN A 458 2.93 -20.53 1.89
C ASN A 458 3.46 -19.72 3.09
N PHE A 459 3.77 -18.44 2.91
CA PHE A 459 4.23 -17.57 3.99
C PHE A 459 3.19 -17.47 5.10
N TYR A 460 1.92 -17.26 4.76
CA TYR A 460 0.85 -17.16 5.74
C TYR A 460 0.56 -18.50 6.44
N ARG A 461 0.42 -19.58 5.68
CA ARG A 461 0.04 -20.89 6.24
C ARG A 461 1.15 -21.54 7.04
N THR A 462 2.40 -21.43 6.58
CA THR A 462 3.56 -22.10 7.20
C THR A 462 4.20 -21.27 8.29
N HIS A 463 4.32 -19.94 8.07
CA HIS A 463 5.09 -19.05 8.94
C HIS A 463 4.25 -17.94 9.58
N GLY A 464 2.95 -17.87 9.34
CA GLY A 464 2.09 -16.77 9.79
C GLY A 464 2.14 -16.52 11.29
N SER A 465 2.33 -17.53 12.13
CA SER A 465 2.47 -17.36 13.58
C SER A 465 3.65 -16.47 13.99
N SER A 466 4.69 -16.35 13.15
CA SER A 466 5.90 -15.56 13.41
C SER A 466 6.09 -14.44 12.39
N LEU A 467 5.59 -14.59 11.17
CA LEU A 467 5.83 -13.67 10.06
C LEU A 467 4.66 -12.70 9.82
N TRP A 468 3.44 -13.01 10.30
CA TRP A 468 2.27 -12.16 10.19
C TRP A 468 2.04 -11.36 11.47
N GLY A 469 1.74 -10.07 11.34
CA GLY A 469 1.47 -9.20 12.48
C GLY A 469 0.50 -8.07 12.13
N ASP A 470 0.55 -6.98 12.90
CA ASP A 470 -0.43 -5.88 12.86
C ASP A 470 -0.57 -5.23 11.47
N PHE A 471 0.52 -5.16 10.71
CA PHE A 471 0.59 -4.53 9.38
C PHE A 471 0.81 -5.55 8.26
N GLY A 472 0.33 -6.78 8.42
CA GLY A 472 0.51 -7.85 7.47
C GLY A 472 1.84 -8.59 7.64
N PHE A 473 2.50 -8.92 6.54
CA PHE A 473 3.79 -9.61 6.61
C PHE A 473 4.88 -8.70 7.16
N ARG A 474 5.61 -9.22 8.15
CA ARG A 474 6.85 -8.61 8.64
C ARG A 474 7.91 -8.67 7.55
N ASP A 475 8.92 -7.83 7.70
CA ASP A 475 9.85 -7.48 6.64
C ASP A 475 10.63 -8.66 6.07
N ALA A 476 11.18 -9.54 6.91
CA ALA A 476 12.01 -10.65 6.45
C ALA A 476 12.07 -11.83 7.43
N PHE A 477 12.57 -12.98 6.94
CA PHE A 477 12.87 -14.15 7.77
C PHE A 477 14.04 -14.96 7.24
N ASN A 478 14.68 -15.75 8.12
CA ASN A 478 15.80 -16.64 7.78
C ASN A 478 15.70 -17.94 8.58
N LEU A 479 15.58 -19.07 7.90
CA LEU A 479 15.44 -20.39 8.53
C LEU A 479 16.77 -21.15 8.66
N THR A 480 17.89 -20.51 8.29
CA THR A 480 19.24 -21.06 8.41
C THR A 480 20.09 -20.23 9.38
N TYR A 481 19.48 -19.27 10.06
CA TYR A 481 20.21 -18.41 10.99
C TYR A 481 20.92 -19.24 12.07
N SER A 482 22.20 -18.97 12.28
CA SER A 482 22.97 -19.60 13.35
C SER A 482 23.47 -18.56 14.36
N ARG A 483 23.12 -18.76 15.62
CA ARG A 483 23.65 -17.95 16.73
C ARG A 483 24.54 -18.80 17.60
N ASN A 484 25.82 -18.41 17.73
CA ASN A 484 26.84 -19.15 18.51
C ASN A 484 27.00 -20.63 18.09
N GLY A 485 26.85 -20.92 16.79
CA GLY A 485 26.98 -22.30 16.27
C GLY A 485 25.73 -23.17 16.44
N VAL A 486 24.65 -22.64 17.03
CA VAL A 486 23.37 -23.32 17.14
C VAL A 486 22.46 -22.85 16.00
N LEU A 487 22.04 -23.79 15.13
CA LEU A 487 21.07 -23.52 14.07
C LEU A 487 19.73 -23.13 14.68
N GLY A 488 19.12 -22.07 14.13
CA GLY A 488 17.84 -21.56 14.56
C GLY A 488 17.07 -20.93 13.40
N THR A 489 16.01 -20.23 13.74
CA THR A 489 15.23 -19.42 12.84
C THR A 489 15.24 -17.97 13.32
N TRP A 490 15.20 -17.04 12.38
CA TRP A 490 15.03 -15.63 12.67
C TRP A 490 13.85 -15.09 11.85
N PHE A 491 13.00 -14.30 12.49
CA PHE A 491 11.93 -13.53 11.86
C PHE A 491 12.11 -12.08 12.30
N SER A 492 12.04 -11.14 11.36
CA SER A 492 11.99 -9.72 11.69
C SER A 492 10.76 -9.45 12.55
N ASP A 493 10.90 -8.57 13.52
CA ASP A 493 9.78 -8.06 14.30
C ASP A 493 9.27 -6.69 13.79
N GLY A 494 9.93 -6.14 12.75
CA GLY A 494 9.68 -4.82 12.20
C GLY A 494 9.07 -4.81 10.81
N TYR A 495 8.74 -3.59 10.39
CA TYR A 495 8.21 -3.24 9.06
C TYR A 495 8.93 -1.99 8.56
N LEU A 496 9.12 -1.88 7.24
CA LEU A 496 9.67 -0.71 6.56
C LEU A 496 8.65 -0.15 5.56
N ALA A 497 8.49 1.18 5.51
CA ALA A 497 7.59 1.82 4.55
C ALA A 497 7.92 1.46 3.11
N ILE A 498 9.23 1.43 2.82
CA ILE A 498 9.76 1.15 1.48
C ILE A 498 9.44 -0.29 1.00
N ASP A 499 9.21 -1.23 1.92
CA ASP A 499 8.87 -2.62 1.63
C ASP A 499 7.36 -2.88 1.69
N GLN A 500 6.63 -2.21 2.58
CA GLN A 500 5.16 -2.32 2.68
C GLN A 500 4.45 -1.69 1.48
N GLY A 501 4.96 -0.55 0.98
CA GLY A 501 4.36 0.15 -0.16
C GLY A 501 4.25 -0.69 -1.42
N PRO A 502 5.33 -1.31 -1.90
CA PRO A 502 5.28 -2.17 -3.08
C PRO A 502 4.30 -3.34 -2.95
N ILE A 503 4.13 -3.93 -1.76
CA ILE A 503 3.15 -5.01 -1.54
C ILE A 503 1.74 -4.52 -1.92
N ILE A 504 1.25 -3.47 -1.26
CA ILE A 504 -0.13 -3.00 -1.47
C ILE A 504 -0.36 -2.45 -2.86
N VAL A 505 0.62 -1.71 -3.41
CA VAL A 505 0.52 -1.04 -4.72
C VAL A 505 0.56 -2.05 -5.86
N MET A 506 1.49 -3.01 -5.83
CA MET A 506 1.62 -3.99 -6.93
C MET A 506 0.51 -5.04 -6.90
N ILE A 507 0.01 -5.43 -5.74
CA ILE A 507 -1.22 -6.23 -5.66
C ILE A 507 -2.38 -5.47 -6.32
N GLU A 508 -2.51 -4.16 -6.09
CA GLU A 508 -3.56 -3.36 -6.72
C GLU A 508 -3.36 -3.23 -8.23
N ASN A 509 -2.12 -3.03 -8.69
CA ASN A 509 -1.82 -3.02 -10.13
C ASN A 509 -2.13 -4.35 -10.80
N TYR A 510 -1.95 -5.48 -10.11
CA TYR A 510 -2.43 -6.78 -10.59
C TYR A 510 -3.96 -6.85 -10.65
N ARG A 511 -4.66 -6.40 -9.59
CA ARG A 511 -6.12 -6.52 -9.47
C ARG A 511 -6.89 -5.58 -10.40
N SER A 512 -6.47 -4.32 -10.53
CA SER A 512 -7.23 -3.26 -11.23
C SER A 512 -6.40 -2.34 -12.11
N GLN A 513 -5.06 -2.39 -12.01
CA GLN A 513 -4.15 -1.47 -12.72
C GLN A 513 -4.30 0.00 -12.26
N LEU A 514 -4.87 0.24 -11.10
CA LEU A 514 -5.25 1.58 -10.62
C LEU A 514 -4.09 2.57 -10.71
N LEU A 515 -2.95 2.25 -10.06
CA LEU A 515 -1.84 3.20 -9.94
C LEU A 515 -1.16 3.42 -11.30
N TRP A 516 -1.03 2.38 -12.11
CA TRP A 516 -0.56 2.50 -13.48
C TRP A 516 -1.44 3.43 -14.30
N ASN A 517 -2.76 3.22 -14.29
CA ASN A 517 -3.70 4.05 -15.04
C ASN A 517 -3.65 5.50 -14.58
N LYS A 518 -3.59 5.75 -13.26
CA LYS A 518 -3.59 7.11 -12.73
C LYS A 518 -2.26 7.84 -12.99
N PHE A 519 -1.12 7.21 -12.77
CA PHE A 519 0.16 7.83 -13.05
C PHE A 519 0.35 8.11 -14.55
N MET A 520 0.04 7.12 -15.40
CA MET A 520 0.18 7.24 -16.85
C MET A 520 -0.82 8.21 -17.49
N ALA A 521 -1.86 8.63 -16.81
CA ALA A 521 -2.81 9.65 -17.29
C ALA A 521 -2.23 11.08 -17.26
N ASN A 522 -1.06 11.29 -16.68
CA ASN A 522 -0.40 12.59 -16.69
C ASN A 522 0.24 12.85 -18.07
N PRO A 523 -0.16 13.91 -18.81
CA PRO A 523 0.29 14.11 -20.20
C PRO A 523 1.79 14.37 -20.32
N GLU A 524 2.39 14.99 -19.32
CA GLU A 524 3.84 15.22 -19.25
C GLU A 524 4.64 13.93 -19.21
N ILE A 525 4.11 12.86 -18.60
CA ILE A 525 4.76 11.54 -18.54
C ILE A 525 4.76 10.88 -19.92
N GLN A 526 3.64 10.91 -20.65
CA GLN A 526 3.56 10.38 -22.01
C GLN A 526 4.55 11.09 -22.96
N SER A 527 4.62 12.42 -22.85
CA SER A 527 5.55 13.22 -23.64
C SER A 527 7.01 12.87 -23.32
N ALA A 528 7.34 12.70 -22.05
CA ALA A 528 8.70 12.34 -21.62
C ALA A 528 9.10 10.94 -22.10
N LEU A 529 8.24 9.94 -21.98
CA LEU A 529 8.50 8.59 -22.46
C LEU A 529 8.80 8.59 -23.97
N THR A 530 8.01 9.30 -24.75
CA THR A 530 8.26 9.48 -26.18
C THR A 530 9.61 10.15 -26.44
N ALA A 531 9.93 11.21 -25.69
CA ALA A 531 11.16 11.98 -25.87
C ALA A 531 12.44 11.19 -25.52
N VAL A 532 12.36 10.23 -24.57
CA VAL A 532 13.49 9.33 -24.24
C VAL A 532 13.51 8.05 -25.06
N GLY A 533 12.61 7.91 -26.04
CA GLY A 533 12.65 6.84 -27.04
C GLY A 533 11.82 5.60 -26.72
N PHE A 534 10.88 5.68 -25.76
CA PHE A 534 9.91 4.58 -25.59
C PHE A 534 8.95 4.50 -26.78
N LEU A 535 8.78 3.29 -27.27
CA LEU A 535 7.90 2.96 -28.39
C LEU A 535 6.84 1.94 -27.97
N PRO A 536 5.67 1.92 -28.62
CA PRO A 536 4.73 0.82 -28.44
C PRO A 536 5.40 -0.52 -28.77
N ASP A 537 5.14 -1.53 -27.96
CA ASP A 537 5.60 -2.88 -28.18
C ASP A 537 4.41 -3.85 -28.18
N SER A 538 3.98 -4.25 -29.37
CA SER A 538 2.92 -5.25 -29.56
C SER A 538 3.43 -6.69 -29.40
N THR A 539 4.75 -6.89 -29.20
CA THR A 539 5.36 -8.20 -29.00
C THR A 539 5.37 -8.61 -27.52
N THR A 540 4.89 -7.78 -26.61
CA THR A 540 4.50 -8.28 -25.30
C THR A 540 3.40 -9.29 -25.58
N ASP A 541 3.74 -10.57 -25.52
CA ASP A 541 2.76 -11.64 -25.43
C ASP A 541 1.96 -11.41 -24.14
N VAL A 542 0.96 -10.56 -24.25
CA VAL A 542 -0.17 -10.46 -23.31
C VAL A 542 -0.86 -11.82 -23.21
N ASN A 543 -0.59 -12.73 -24.16
CA ASN A 543 -1.07 -14.09 -24.20
C ASN A 543 -0.65 -14.99 -23.04
N GLU A 544 0.37 -14.62 -22.22
CA GLU A 544 0.68 -15.38 -20.99
C GLU A 544 0.19 -14.71 -19.68
N VAL A 545 -0.07 -13.40 -19.68
CA VAL A 545 -0.86 -12.75 -18.60
C VAL A 545 -2.36 -12.98 -18.84
N ASP A 546 -2.74 -13.23 -20.10
CA ASP A 546 -4.08 -13.65 -20.53
C ASP A 546 -4.44 -15.11 -20.20
N ASN A 547 -3.53 -15.87 -19.61
CA ASN A 547 -3.84 -17.16 -18.98
C ASN A 547 -4.23 -17.04 -17.49
N ILE A 548 -4.73 -15.91 -17.02
CA ILE A 548 -5.84 -15.98 -16.08
C ILE A 548 -6.95 -16.62 -16.91
N ASP A 549 -7.20 -17.88 -16.67
CA ASP A 549 -8.34 -18.60 -17.27
C ASP A 549 -9.60 -17.99 -16.65
N TYR A 550 -9.99 -16.81 -17.15
CA TYR A 550 -11.30 -16.26 -16.83
C TYR A 550 -12.31 -17.28 -17.36
N SER A 551 -12.70 -18.15 -16.48
CA SER A 551 -13.83 -19.03 -16.69
C SER A 551 -15.11 -18.26 -16.43
N TYR A 552 -16.22 -18.75 -16.97
CA TYR A 552 -17.54 -18.26 -16.55
C TYR A 552 -17.68 -18.51 -15.05
N LYS A 553 -17.51 -17.47 -14.22
CA LYS A 553 -17.53 -17.57 -12.77
C LYS A 553 -18.42 -16.49 -12.16
N LEU A 554 -19.27 -16.90 -11.24
CA LEU A 554 -20.06 -15.98 -10.44
C LEU A 554 -19.23 -15.53 -9.24
N ARG A 555 -19.13 -14.19 -9.06
CA ARG A 555 -18.48 -13.55 -7.92
C ARG A 555 -19.46 -13.16 -6.81
N GLY A 556 -20.77 -13.33 -7.06
CA GLY A 556 -21.82 -12.96 -6.11
C GLY A 556 -22.41 -11.57 -6.37
N ASN A 557 -23.06 -11.00 -5.37
CA ASN A 557 -23.55 -9.63 -5.42
C ASN A 557 -23.21 -8.90 -4.12
N TYR A 558 -22.95 -7.60 -4.23
CA TYR A 558 -22.59 -6.76 -3.09
C TYR A 558 -23.21 -5.36 -3.23
N PRO A 559 -23.77 -4.81 -2.13
CA PRO A 559 -24.01 -5.45 -0.84
C PRO A 559 -25.06 -6.59 -0.91
N ASN A 560 -25.03 -7.53 0.05
CA ASN A 560 -26.05 -8.58 0.22
C ASN A 560 -26.12 -8.96 1.72
N PRO A 561 -27.19 -8.64 2.48
CA PRO A 561 -28.41 -7.94 2.02
C PRO A 561 -28.18 -6.53 1.49
N PHE A 562 -29.11 -6.02 0.66
CA PHE A 562 -28.98 -4.71 0.02
C PHE A 562 -30.24 -3.85 0.15
N ASN A 563 -30.08 -2.51 0.04
CA ASN A 563 -31.15 -1.52 0.07
C ASN A 563 -30.75 -0.24 -0.70
N PRO A 564 -31.43 0.19 -1.74
CA PRO A 564 -32.29 -0.61 -2.62
C PRO A 564 -31.51 -1.30 -3.73
N SER A 565 -30.18 -1.05 -3.89
CA SER A 565 -29.37 -1.49 -5.02
C SER A 565 -28.26 -2.45 -4.62
N THR A 566 -27.90 -3.32 -5.55
CA THR A 566 -26.75 -4.24 -5.42
C THR A 566 -26.06 -4.41 -6.77
N ALA A 567 -24.75 -4.62 -6.75
CA ALA A 567 -23.94 -4.91 -7.90
C ALA A 567 -23.74 -6.43 -8.04
N ILE A 568 -24.16 -7.01 -9.15
CA ILE A 568 -23.97 -8.43 -9.48
C ILE A 568 -22.65 -8.57 -10.22
N ARG A 569 -21.70 -9.30 -9.65
CA ARG A 569 -20.32 -9.45 -10.15
C ARG A 569 -20.08 -10.84 -10.72
N PHE A 570 -19.46 -10.91 -11.90
CA PHE A 570 -19.15 -12.16 -12.59
C PHE A 570 -17.94 -12.00 -13.52
N GLU A 571 -17.36 -13.12 -13.93
CA GLU A 571 -16.24 -13.17 -14.86
C GLU A 571 -16.65 -13.73 -16.22
N LEU A 572 -16.06 -13.15 -17.26
CA LEU A 572 -16.20 -13.61 -18.65
C LEU A 572 -14.83 -14.02 -19.21
N PRO A 573 -14.73 -15.18 -19.91
CA PRO A 573 -13.48 -15.63 -20.52
C PRO A 573 -13.06 -14.82 -21.76
N GLN A 574 -13.99 -14.07 -22.36
CA GLN A 574 -13.79 -13.20 -23.52
C GLN A 574 -14.93 -12.18 -23.63
N ASN A 575 -14.78 -11.17 -24.49
CA ASN A 575 -15.84 -10.20 -24.75
C ASN A 575 -17.14 -10.88 -25.19
N ARG A 576 -18.25 -10.59 -24.50
CA ARG A 576 -19.55 -11.26 -24.72
C ARG A 576 -20.73 -10.42 -24.31
N ASP A 577 -21.85 -10.71 -24.94
CA ASP A 577 -23.16 -10.28 -24.50
C ASP A 577 -23.61 -11.12 -23.30
N VAL A 578 -24.25 -10.44 -22.36
CA VAL A 578 -24.73 -11.04 -21.11
C VAL A 578 -26.17 -10.66 -20.88
N ASN A 579 -26.99 -11.64 -20.49
CA ASN A 579 -28.35 -11.42 -20.05
C ASN A 579 -28.52 -11.89 -18.60
N ILE A 580 -28.96 -11.00 -17.72
CA ILE A 580 -29.25 -11.33 -16.32
C ILE A 580 -30.75 -11.30 -16.10
N LYS A 581 -31.29 -12.46 -15.73
CA LYS A 581 -32.71 -12.63 -15.37
C LYS A 581 -32.86 -12.72 -13.86
N ILE A 582 -33.73 -11.92 -13.29
CA ILE A 582 -33.97 -11.88 -11.85
C ILE A 582 -35.38 -12.44 -11.56
N TYR A 583 -35.47 -13.34 -10.58
CA TYR A 583 -36.69 -14.01 -10.17
C TYR A 583 -36.95 -13.81 -8.69
N ASN A 584 -38.21 -13.82 -8.28
CA ASN A 584 -38.59 -13.90 -6.86
C ASN A 584 -38.51 -15.36 -6.36
N ALA A 585 -38.79 -15.54 -5.06
CA ALA A 585 -38.74 -16.87 -4.41
C ALA A 585 -39.77 -17.87 -4.98
N LEU A 586 -40.79 -17.39 -5.71
CA LEU A 586 -41.81 -18.23 -6.36
C LEU A 586 -41.41 -18.59 -7.82
N GLY A 587 -40.22 -18.19 -8.28
CA GLY A 587 -39.76 -18.43 -9.64
C GLY A 587 -40.37 -17.51 -10.71
N GLN A 588 -41.10 -16.48 -10.31
CA GLN A 588 -41.64 -15.50 -11.26
C GLN A 588 -40.52 -14.54 -11.67
N LYS A 589 -40.38 -14.32 -12.99
CA LYS A 589 -39.38 -13.40 -13.52
C LYS A 589 -39.76 -11.94 -13.20
N ILE A 590 -38.85 -11.22 -12.60
CA ILE A 590 -39.01 -9.84 -12.13
C ILE A 590 -38.33 -8.84 -13.07
N ARG A 591 -37.08 -9.12 -13.46
CA ARG A 591 -36.26 -8.19 -14.25
C ARG A 591 -35.43 -8.93 -15.29
N ASP A 592 -35.26 -8.31 -16.46
CA ASP A 592 -34.23 -8.63 -17.45
C ASP A 592 -33.24 -7.46 -17.54
N LEU A 593 -31.95 -7.73 -17.41
CA LEU A 593 -30.85 -6.77 -17.60
C LEU A 593 -29.97 -7.30 -18.72
N GLN A 594 -29.86 -6.55 -19.82
CA GLN A 594 -29.02 -6.90 -20.95
C GLN A 594 -27.81 -5.96 -21.00
N ALA A 595 -26.66 -6.51 -21.30
CA ALA A 595 -25.46 -5.75 -21.56
C ALA A 595 -24.72 -6.38 -22.73
N ASP A 596 -24.47 -5.59 -23.76
CA ASP A 596 -23.84 -6.01 -25.01
C ASP A 596 -22.32 -5.76 -24.91
N GLU A 597 -21.53 -6.66 -25.48
CA GLU A 597 -20.07 -6.57 -25.61
C GLU A 597 -19.31 -6.29 -24.30
N LEU A 598 -19.75 -6.86 -23.17
CA LEU A 598 -19.00 -6.76 -21.93
C LEU A 598 -17.59 -7.34 -22.11
N PRO A 599 -16.55 -6.63 -21.60
CA PRO A 599 -15.16 -7.05 -21.79
C PRO A 599 -14.85 -8.36 -21.07
N ARG A 600 -13.84 -9.06 -21.56
CA ARG A 600 -13.20 -10.18 -20.83
C ARG A 600 -12.78 -9.71 -19.43
N GLY A 601 -12.91 -10.59 -18.44
CA GLY A 601 -12.54 -10.31 -17.06
C GLY A 601 -13.75 -10.12 -16.15
N ILE A 602 -13.54 -9.38 -15.06
CA ILE A 602 -14.57 -9.13 -14.05
C ILE A 602 -15.50 -8.03 -14.53
N ASN A 603 -16.79 -8.32 -14.50
CA ASN A 603 -17.86 -7.41 -14.89
C ASN A 603 -18.85 -7.23 -13.74
N GLU A 604 -19.53 -6.09 -13.75
CA GLU A 604 -20.50 -5.70 -12.75
C GLU A 604 -21.75 -5.11 -13.41
N ILE A 605 -22.94 -5.58 -12.99
CA ILE A 605 -24.23 -5.02 -13.41
C ILE A 605 -25.07 -4.70 -12.18
N ILE A 606 -25.58 -3.47 -12.10
CA ILE A 606 -26.34 -2.99 -10.97
C ILE A 606 -27.83 -3.34 -11.14
N TRP A 607 -28.42 -3.90 -10.08
CA TRP A 607 -29.85 -4.00 -9.92
C TRP A 607 -30.33 -3.09 -8.77
N ASN A 608 -31.27 -2.19 -9.08
CA ASN A 608 -31.82 -1.20 -8.15
C ASN A 608 -33.08 -1.66 -7.39
N GLY A 609 -33.35 -2.97 -7.34
CA GLY A 609 -34.52 -3.51 -6.63
C GLY A 609 -35.86 -3.24 -7.31
N GLU A 610 -35.89 -3.01 -8.65
CA GLU A 610 -37.10 -2.73 -9.43
C GLU A 610 -37.38 -3.82 -10.47
N ASN A 611 -38.64 -3.96 -10.85
CA ASN A 611 -39.03 -4.82 -11.96
C ASN A 611 -38.86 -4.13 -13.34
N ASN A 612 -39.25 -4.83 -14.44
CA ASN A 612 -39.15 -4.29 -15.79
C ASN A 612 -39.99 -3.01 -16.03
N TYR A 613 -40.95 -2.71 -15.16
CA TYR A 613 -41.85 -1.55 -15.27
C TYR A 613 -41.42 -0.42 -14.32
N GLY A 614 -40.28 -0.52 -13.65
CA GLY A 614 -39.80 0.48 -12.68
C GLY A 614 -40.48 0.41 -11.32
N ALA A 615 -41.32 -0.59 -11.05
CA ALA A 615 -41.92 -0.75 -9.73
C ALA A 615 -40.98 -1.40 -8.75
N ALA A 616 -40.85 -0.77 -7.56
CA ALA A 616 -39.96 -1.25 -6.51
C ALA A 616 -40.43 -2.60 -5.92
N MET A 617 -39.52 -3.53 -5.80
CA MET A 617 -39.80 -4.86 -5.27
C MET A 617 -39.82 -4.90 -3.74
N PRO A 618 -40.64 -5.77 -3.12
CA PRO A 618 -40.68 -5.92 -1.66
C PRO A 618 -39.43 -6.56 -1.11
N SER A 619 -39.18 -6.39 0.20
CA SER A 619 -38.14 -7.14 0.91
C SER A 619 -38.33 -8.64 0.73
N GLY A 620 -37.24 -9.38 0.47
CA GLY A 620 -37.32 -10.82 0.23
C GLY A 620 -36.09 -11.39 -0.46
N ILE A 621 -36.17 -12.70 -0.70
CA ILE A 621 -35.13 -13.43 -1.43
C ILE A 621 -35.42 -13.34 -2.91
N TYR A 622 -34.36 -13.02 -3.69
CA TYR A 622 -34.35 -13.02 -5.14
C TYR A 622 -33.24 -13.94 -5.65
N ILE A 623 -33.50 -14.56 -6.81
CA ILE A 623 -32.53 -15.41 -7.51
C ILE A 623 -32.20 -14.71 -8.81
N TYR A 624 -30.94 -14.57 -9.13
CA TYR A 624 -30.50 -14.07 -10.43
C TYR A 624 -29.80 -15.17 -11.21
N GLN A 625 -29.98 -15.15 -12.51
CA GLN A 625 -29.35 -16.04 -13.49
C GLN A 625 -28.65 -15.20 -14.53
N ILE A 626 -27.37 -15.49 -14.74
CA ILE A 626 -26.52 -14.85 -15.76
C ILE A 626 -26.34 -15.85 -16.90
N GLU A 627 -26.79 -15.47 -18.08
CA GLU A 627 -26.70 -16.26 -19.29
C GLU A 627 -25.75 -15.59 -20.29
N SER A 628 -24.75 -16.33 -20.75
CA SER A 628 -23.82 -15.89 -21.80
C SER A 628 -23.30 -17.09 -22.56
N SER A 629 -23.41 -17.09 -23.89
CA SER A 629 -22.94 -18.19 -24.80
C SER A 629 -23.34 -19.61 -24.35
N GLY A 630 -24.59 -19.77 -23.89
CA GLY A 630 -25.10 -21.08 -23.44
C GLY A 630 -24.61 -21.56 -22.08
N LYS A 631 -23.81 -20.77 -21.39
CA LYS A 631 -23.47 -20.98 -19.98
C LYS A 631 -24.46 -20.23 -19.09
N LEU A 632 -24.83 -20.88 -17.99
CA LEU A 632 -25.76 -20.34 -16.98
C LEU A 632 -25.08 -20.35 -15.62
N LEU A 633 -25.00 -19.17 -15.00
CA LEU A 633 -24.58 -19.00 -13.60
C LEU A 633 -25.79 -18.51 -12.80
N SER A 634 -25.90 -18.89 -11.53
CA SER A 634 -27.02 -18.43 -10.69
C SER A 634 -26.56 -18.13 -9.26
N GLY A 635 -27.18 -17.09 -8.67
CA GLY A 635 -26.91 -16.68 -7.30
C GLY A 635 -28.18 -16.23 -6.58
N LYS A 636 -28.06 -16.10 -5.25
CA LYS A 636 -29.12 -15.66 -4.36
C LYS A 636 -28.76 -14.31 -3.75
N MET A 637 -29.72 -13.39 -3.67
CA MET A 637 -29.58 -12.08 -3.06
C MET A 637 -30.78 -11.75 -2.18
N ILE A 638 -30.61 -10.88 -1.20
CA ILE A 638 -31.62 -10.51 -0.22
C ILE A 638 -31.82 -8.97 -0.29
N LEU A 639 -33.02 -8.57 -0.71
CA LEU A 639 -33.45 -7.18 -0.62
C LEU A 639 -34.05 -6.94 0.77
N GLN A 640 -33.55 -5.94 1.47
CA GLN A 640 -34.02 -5.56 2.79
C GLN A 640 -34.30 -4.05 2.79
N LYS A 641 -35.57 -3.69 2.84
CA LYS A 641 -36.04 -2.29 2.95
C LYS A 641 -36.22 -1.90 4.40
#